data_67184c4d32ff1e2a18461ebbe9d95511
#
_entry.id   67184c4d32ff1e2a18461ebbe9d95511
#
_cell.length_a   1.000
_cell.length_b   1.000
_cell.length_c   1.000
_cell.angle_alpha   90.00
_cell.angle_beta   90.00
_cell.angle_gamma   90.00
#
_symmetry.space_group_name_H-M   'P 1'
#
loop_
_entity.id
_entity.type
_entity.pdbx_description
1 polymer ?
#
loop_
_entity_poly.entity_id
_entity_poly.type
_entity_poly.pdbx_seq_one_letter_code
_entity_poly.pdbx_strand_id
1 'polypeptide(L)'
;MHEPDCPTFARAARRLALAGLVLAVAVGCNRQHYRQRADKDVEAIITQKNVFPDWQVKNFYAYPHPDARFSDPSDPDHPPYPPDDYAARALSPNPQHPTKRNGTGRHEGKGYLDYLGTWDAANRASEPAKEPLPPPKVEVIAPNAVSKRVTHPTPDGVRLAKATRSPTALEAARTGVLLASAEAPDGSPVLLAVQQDPKAEPAVVATGNAAASVLKVLESQQQGYRIKLEQAVELGLVNAREFQDRREDLYLAALPVTLERFSFAAQGFFAETAALDFAGRLTGQNPRNAAAFGSDAAVAKLFPTGALLAVRLANQVVVDLTGERPTTTLSNLSLSLSQPFLRGGGYAVTLEPLTQAERNMVYAMRSYARFRKLFYVAIAAGGDYTNNPYSLQGLSVNLGRGIGNNLTAPTVGYLPILLQSATLANQRRNVDALEQYLKLYQAFREGGQQSDLQVGQVETQLLNSRNQLLGQTTAATGGGGGTSAGIRGLLDSLDQFKLQLGLPMTVGLDLDSTPLGPVQRQLARFEAVYADIRAAEEAGRQFDPAAPVNQFRPRWRRLLTESALVTGTDFAANLPNRWGAWERLTPDALGKQLLKLGVDRQQLLDRRADRLAKQQPEDAAETARLAQLEAEIDLGNFEQALRFYEARPWLNQPGPLRGAAQSGAFRDVFNGFYQLILVARNERLEGIRRLWPQLPGVTVDGTDLVNSTIDEAYTAGMQAALTRRLDLMNARGQVVDAWRQVKVRANDLQGVLGVEYNLDSTTPPGGGNPVAFSGSRTTHNVTFNAELPLVRRAERNQYRATLIGYQRQRRTLQAFEDNIANDVRADVRELRTIAELYRVQQRLIELGYSQVDNAQAVLLEPPAPNAQTNAGSAAALTNQLLQNQQQLVQAQNTLYTIWVNYLISRMALYTDTELLQIDENGGWNDESLPPDEGPGRGDPRPERLPAPRPAPPAGQ
;
A
#
# COMPACT_ATOMS: atom_id res chain seq x y z
N MET A 1 59.66 -64.91 42.39
CA MET A 1 58.69 -63.79 42.57
C MET A 1 58.13 -63.51 41.23
N HIS A 2 56.86 -63.86 41.06
CA HIS A 2 56.14 -63.67 39.78
C HIS A 2 55.71 -62.24 39.64
N GLU A 3 56.07 -61.55 38.55
CA GLU A 3 55.39 -60.39 38.06
C GLU A 3 54.11 -60.80 37.31
N PRO A 4 53.00 -60.18 37.61
CA PRO A 4 51.77 -60.50 36.84
C PRO A 4 51.74 -59.72 35.57
N ASP A 5 51.78 -60.42 34.45
CA ASP A 5 51.39 -59.90 33.12
C ASP A 5 50.01 -59.28 33.15
N CYS A 6 49.91 -58.04 32.78
CA CYS A 6 48.64 -57.28 32.67
C CYS A 6 48.31 -56.91 31.20
N PRO A 7 48.00 -57.91 30.31
CA PRO A 7 47.62 -57.62 28.95
C PRO A 7 46.14 -57.19 28.83
N THR A 8 45.35 -57.36 29.86
CA THR A 8 43.90 -57.07 29.86
C THR A 8 43.55 -55.57 30.04
N PHE A 9 44.39 -54.88 30.85
CA PHE A 9 44.18 -53.41 31.08
C PHE A 9 44.45 -52.57 29.83
N ALA A 10 45.45 -52.87 29.09
CA ALA A 10 45.78 -52.16 27.84
C ALA A 10 44.68 -52.34 26.73
N ARG A 11 44.07 -53.54 26.68
CA ARG A 11 42.96 -53.82 25.74
C ARG A 11 41.66 -53.12 26.14
N ALA A 12 41.37 -53.03 27.44
CA ALA A 12 40.21 -52.36 27.96
C ALA A 12 40.35 -50.81 27.79
N ALA A 13 41.49 -50.23 28.07
CA ALA A 13 41.79 -48.83 27.89
C ALA A 13 41.70 -48.41 26.39
N ARG A 14 42.19 -49.21 25.46
CA ARG A 14 42.06 -49.00 24.02
C ARG A 14 40.63 -49.07 23.54
N ARG A 15 39.80 -50.00 24.05
CA ARG A 15 38.39 -50.10 23.74
C ARG A 15 37.59 -48.92 24.27
N LEU A 16 37.90 -48.44 25.44
CA LEU A 16 37.31 -47.24 26.05
C LEU A 16 37.71 -45.97 25.30
N ALA A 17 38.98 -45.86 24.88
CA ALA A 17 39.44 -44.77 24.08
C ALA A 17 38.78 -44.74 22.68
N LEU A 18 38.64 -45.90 22.04
CA LEU A 18 37.92 -46.00 20.75
C LEU A 18 36.44 -45.71 20.88
N ALA A 19 35.78 -46.20 21.94
CA ALA A 19 34.39 -45.92 22.25
C ALA A 19 34.18 -44.43 22.59
N GLY A 20 35.12 -43.79 23.32
CA GLY A 20 35.10 -42.38 23.60
C GLY A 20 35.31 -41.52 22.33
N LEU A 21 36.17 -41.95 21.43
CA LEU A 21 36.37 -41.26 20.13
C LEU A 21 35.15 -41.35 19.24
N VAL A 22 34.52 -42.53 19.13
CA VAL A 22 33.26 -42.75 18.39
C VAL A 22 32.13 -41.94 19.00
N LEU A 23 32.02 -41.89 20.33
CA LEU A 23 31.03 -41.01 21.01
C LEU A 23 31.31 -39.51 20.80
N ALA A 24 32.58 -39.10 20.83
CA ALA A 24 32.93 -37.69 20.54
C ALA A 24 32.60 -37.26 19.12
N VAL A 25 32.79 -38.14 18.14
CA VAL A 25 32.42 -37.93 16.72
C VAL A 25 30.91 -37.93 16.56
N ALA A 26 30.18 -38.81 17.27
CA ALA A 26 28.72 -38.85 17.23
C ALA A 26 28.04 -37.63 17.87
N VAL A 27 28.62 -37.05 18.91
CA VAL A 27 28.08 -35.86 19.61
C VAL A 27 28.37 -34.57 18.80
N GLY A 28 29.41 -34.54 17.97
CA GLY A 28 29.81 -33.34 17.20
C GLY A 28 29.00 -33.05 15.94
N CYS A 29 28.13 -33.95 15.47
CA CYS A 29 27.41 -33.85 14.22
C CYS A 29 25.93 -33.50 14.35
N ASN A 30 25.54 -32.77 15.40
CA ASN A 30 24.15 -32.35 15.58
C ASN A 30 23.87 -31.09 14.70
N ARG A 31 22.89 -31.18 13.77
CA ARG A 31 22.44 -30.07 12.91
C ARG A 31 22.13 -28.81 13.72
N GLN A 32 21.46 -28.97 14.85
CA GLN A 32 21.10 -27.87 15.76
C GLN A 32 22.32 -27.08 16.26
N HIS A 33 23.42 -27.77 16.61
CA HIS A 33 24.66 -27.12 17.06
C HIS A 33 25.24 -26.23 15.96
N TYR A 34 25.32 -26.69 14.72
CA TYR A 34 25.86 -25.91 13.61
C TYR A 34 24.96 -24.73 13.26
N ARG A 35 23.64 -24.91 13.26
CA ARG A 35 22.69 -23.82 13.03
C ARG A 35 22.83 -22.74 14.10
N GLN A 36 22.77 -23.11 15.38
CA GLN A 36 22.87 -22.13 16.48
C GLN A 36 24.21 -21.39 16.48
N ARG A 37 25.28 -22.07 16.05
CA ARG A 37 26.58 -21.42 15.93
C ARG A 37 26.59 -20.42 14.76
N ALA A 38 26.05 -20.77 13.63
CA ALA A 38 25.91 -19.86 12.50
C ALA A 38 25.05 -18.64 12.88
N ASP A 39 23.93 -18.85 13.60
CA ASP A 39 23.07 -17.76 14.07
C ASP A 39 23.85 -16.78 14.98
N LYS A 40 24.66 -17.30 15.91
CA LYS A 40 25.50 -16.47 16.81
C LYS A 40 26.59 -15.70 16.05
N ASP A 41 27.24 -16.35 15.09
CA ASP A 41 28.29 -15.71 14.28
C ASP A 41 27.70 -14.58 13.43
N VAL A 42 26.52 -14.80 12.81
CA VAL A 42 25.79 -13.78 12.02
C VAL A 42 25.31 -12.63 12.93
N GLU A 43 24.72 -12.93 14.07
CA GLU A 43 24.28 -11.94 15.05
C GLU A 43 25.45 -11.03 15.50
N ALA A 44 26.60 -11.62 15.79
CA ALA A 44 27.79 -10.86 16.17
C ALA A 44 28.27 -9.93 15.04
N ILE A 45 28.22 -10.38 13.77
CA ILE A 45 28.62 -9.57 12.61
C ILE A 45 27.64 -8.41 12.40
N ILE A 46 26.33 -8.67 12.42
CA ILE A 46 25.31 -7.63 12.23
C ILE A 46 25.44 -6.60 13.36
N THR A 47 25.52 -7.04 14.62
CA THR A 47 25.68 -6.14 15.78
C THR A 47 26.94 -5.28 15.66
N GLN A 48 28.07 -5.87 15.23
CA GLN A 48 29.32 -5.14 15.02
C GLN A 48 29.19 -4.03 13.96
N LYS A 49 28.41 -4.24 12.91
CA LYS A 49 28.22 -3.29 11.80
C LYS A 49 27.08 -2.30 12.04
N ASN A 50 26.23 -2.55 13.04
CA ASN A 50 25.00 -1.80 13.34
C ASN A 50 25.29 -0.57 14.22
N VAL A 51 26.26 0.25 13.82
CA VAL A 51 26.76 1.39 14.61
C VAL A 51 26.11 2.71 14.20
N PHE A 52 25.65 2.82 12.95
CA PHE A 52 25.15 4.07 12.40
C PHE A 52 23.62 4.14 12.49
N PRO A 53 23.05 5.22 13.08
CA PRO A 53 21.61 5.36 13.27
C PRO A 53 20.82 5.36 11.97
N ASP A 54 21.37 5.91 10.85
CA ASP A 54 20.67 6.08 9.59
C ASP A 54 20.22 4.76 8.95
N TRP A 55 20.94 3.66 9.20
CA TRP A 55 20.60 2.32 8.72
C TRP A 55 20.58 1.26 9.82
N GLN A 56 20.32 1.66 11.04
CA GLN A 56 20.24 0.75 12.17
C GLN A 56 19.13 -0.28 11.99
N VAL A 57 19.47 -1.55 12.15
CA VAL A 57 18.55 -2.69 12.12
C VAL A 57 18.39 -3.21 13.54
N LYS A 58 17.20 -3.04 14.13
CA LYS A 58 16.98 -3.41 15.54
C LYS A 58 16.49 -4.83 15.72
N ASN A 59 15.69 -5.36 14.83
CA ASN A 59 15.10 -6.69 14.91
C ASN A 59 15.39 -7.48 13.63
N PHE A 60 16.46 -8.26 13.63
CA PHE A 60 16.82 -9.12 12.53
C PHE A 60 16.82 -10.58 12.99
N TYR A 61 15.76 -11.27 12.76
CA TYR A 61 15.70 -12.70 12.95
C TYR A 61 15.50 -13.36 11.59
N ALA A 62 16.28 -14.43 11.31
CA ALA A 62 16.13 -15.19 10.06
C ALA A 62 14.81 -15.97 10.00
N TYR A 63 14.20 -16.21 11.15
CA TYR A 63 12.95 -16.97 11.25
C TYR A 63 11.74 -16.03 11.22
N PRO A 64 10.60 -16.47 10.65
CA PRO A 64 9.34 -15.74 10.72
C PRO A 64 8.95 -15.43 12.17
N HIS A 65 8.20 -14.34 12.34
CA HIS A 65 7.67 -13.98 13.66
C HIS A 65 6.78 -15.14 14.19
N PRO A 66 6.80 -15.46 15.49
CA PRO A 66 6.00 -16.57 16.03
C PRO A 66 4.50 -16.47 15.71
N ASP A 67 3.98 -15.24 15.69
CA ASP A 67 2.57 -14.95 15.40
C ASP A 67 2.28 -14.85 13.90
N ALA A 68 3.30 -14.92 13.04
CA ALA A 68 3.13 -14.84 11.60
C ALA A 68 2.34 -16.03 11.05
N ARG A 69 1.61 -15.81 9.97
CA ARG A 69 0.94 -16.87 9.23
C ARG A 69 1.89 -17.97 8.76
N PHE A 70 3.13 -17.61 8.41
CA PHE A 70 4.17 -18.52 7.94
C PHE A 70 5.01 -19.11 9.07
N SER A 71 4.67 -18.84 10.34
CA SER A 71 5.39 -19.43 11.45
C SER A 71 5.19 -20.93 11.44
N ASP A 72 6.29 -21.69 11.52
CA ASP A 72 6.29 -23.13 11.63
C ASP A 72 6.86 -23.52 13.00
N PRO A 73 6.05 -24.08 13.91
CA PRO A 73 6.52 -24.52 15.22
C PRO A 73 7.32 -25.81 15.16
N SER A 74 7.45 -26.46 13.99
CA SER A 74 8.24 -27.67 13.85
C SER A 74 9.73 -27.39 14.07
N ASP A 75 10.47 -28.45 14.41
CA ASP A 75 11.93 -28.35 14.57
C ASP A 75 12.56 -27.95 13.22
N PRO A 76 13.25 -26.79 13.13
CA PRO A 76 13.87 -26.35 11.87
C PRO A 76 14.94 -27.32 11.35
N ASP A 77 15.52 -28.13 12.23
CA ASP A 77 16.54 -29.13 11.87
C ASP A 77 15.92 -30.41 11.33
N HIS A 78 14.60 -30.61 11.56
CA HIS A 78 13.83 -31.77 11.11
C HIS A 78 12.48 -31.31 10.52
N PRO A 79 12.46 -30.55 9.43
CA PRO A 79 11.25 -30.02 8.84
C PRO A 79 10.32 -31.17 8.40
N PRO A 80 8.99 -31.00 8.49
CA PRO A 80 8.04 -32.00 8.02
C PRO A 80 8.16 -32.19 6.50
N TYR A 81 7.80 -33.35 5.99
CA TYR A 81 7.76 -33.57 4.54
C TYR A 81 6.69 -32.69 3.90
N PRO A 82 7.03 -31.93 2.82
CA PRO A 82 6.04 -31.19 2.07
C PRO A 82 5.09 -32.14 1.32
N PRO A 83 3.87 -31.72 0.99
CA PRO A 83 3.01 -32.47 0.06
C PRO A 83 3.71 -32.60 -1.28
N ASP A 84 3.74 -33.82 -1.84
CA ASP A 84 4.39 -34.11 -3.11
C ASP A 84 3.36 -34.39 -4.21
N ASP A 85 3.71 -34.16 -5.46
CA ASP A 85 2.93 -34.58 -6.61
C ASP A 85 3.00 -36.13 -6.71
N TYR A 86 1.82 -36.78 -6.77
CA TYR A 86 1.74 -38.20 -6.87
C TYR A 86 2.44 -38.78 -8.12
N ALA A 87 2.36 -38.06 -9.26
CA ALA A 87 2.99 -38.50 -10.48
C ALA A 87 4.51 -38.37 -10.38
N ALA A 88 5.03 -37.25 -9.89
CA ALA A 88 6.46 -37.04 -9.69
C ALA A 88 7.02 -38.05 -8.71
N ARG A 89 6.32 -38.34 -7.61
CA ARG A 89 6.69 -39.33 -6.61
C ARG A 89 6.76 -40.75 -7.19
N ALA A 90 5.79 -41.12 -8.06
CA ALA A 90 5.76 -42.44 -8.68
C ALA A 90 6.90 -42.64 -9.72
N LEU A 91 7.31 -41.55 -10.40
CA LEU A 91 8.33 -41.55 -11.44
C LEU A 91 9.75 -41.26 -10.91
N SER A 92 9.91 -40.88 -9.65
CA SER A 92 11.22 -40.57 -9.06
C SER A 92 12.03 -41.88 -8.89
N PRO A 93 13.33 -41.89 -9.29
CA PRO A 93 14.21 -43.04 -9.06
C PRO A 93 14.42 -43.34 -7.57
N ASN A 94 14.25 -42.36 -6.71
CA ASN A 94 14.34 -42.53 -5.26
C ASN A 94 13.12 -41.85 -4.59
N PRO A 95 11.92 -42.46 -4.72
CA PRO A 95 10.68 -41.86 -4.21
C PRO A 95 10.71 -41.75 -2.69
N GLN A 96 10.41 -40.55 -2.21
CA GLN A 96 10.23 -40.30 -0.78
C GLN A 96 8.84 -40.80 -0.37
N HIS A 97 8.77 -41.70 0.58
CA HIS A 97 7.50 -42.18 1.14
C HIS A 97 7.21 -41.44 2.46
N PRO A 98 6.30 -40.45 2.50
CA PRO A 98 5.91 -39.84 3.76
C PRO A 98 5.30 -40.92 4.67
N THR A 99 5.93 -41.13 5.82
CA THR A 99 5.38 -42.04 6.81
C THR A 99 4.20 -41.39 7.52
N LYS A 100 3.27 -42.17 8.08
CA LYS A 100 2.13 -41.64 8.85
C LYS A 100 2.54 -40.78 10.07
N ARG A 101 3.81 -40.84 10.46
CA ARG A 101 4.38 -40.04 11.57
C ARG A 101 4.75 -38.62 11.16
N ASN A 102 5.05 -38.39 9.90
CA ASN A 102 5.39 -37.06 9.38
C ASN A 102 4.12 -36.50 8.78
N GLY A 103 3.37 -35.76 9.58
CA GLY A 103 2.16 -35.08 9.11
C GLY A 103 2.48 -34.26 7.86
N THR A 104 1.81 -34.54 6.74
CA THR A 104 1.83 -33.75 5.51
C THR A 104 0.92 -32.51 5.65
N GLY A 105 0.70 -32.06 6.87
CA GLY A 105 -0.18 -30.93 7.16
C GLY A 105 0.44 -29.62 6.72
N ARG A 106 -0.31 -28.81 5.95
CA ARG A 106 -0.04 -27.41 5.80
C ARG A 106 -0.16 -26.76 7.17
N HIS A 107 0.96 -26.27 7.71
CA HIS A 107 0.95 -25.52 8.94
C HIS A 107 0.67 -24.04 8.61
N GLU A 108 -0.24 -23.43 9.34
CA GLU A 108 -0.60 -22.02 9.18
C GLU A 108 -0.76 -21.42 10.57
N GLY A 109 0.12 -20.46 10.90
CA GLY A 109 0.06 -19.72 12.15
C GLY A 109 -1.20 -18.86 12.23
N LYS A 110 -1.72 -18.62 13.43
CA LYS A 110 -2.94 -17.85 13.67
C LYS A 110 -2.75 -16.66 14.60
N GLY A 111 -1.54 -16.44 15.15
CA GLY A 111 -1.27 -15.37 16.12
C GLY A 111 -1.59 -13.97 15.60
N TYR A 112 -1.44 -13.73 14.30
CA TYR A 112 -1.80 -12.43 13.69
C TYR A 112 -3.29 -12.08 13.83
N LEU A 113 -4.19 -13.05 14.04
CA LEU A 113 -5.62 -12.80 14.25
C LEU A 113 -5.88 -12.11 15.59
N ASP A 114 -5.04 -12.35 16.58
CA ASP A 114 -5.15 -11.71 17.90
C ASP A 114 -4.84 -10.20 17.79
N TYR A 115 -3.85 -9.83 16.95
CA TYR A 115 -3.59 -8.42 16.62
C TYR A 115 -4.80 -7.77 15.94
N LEU A 116 -5.33 -8.41 14.91
CA LEU A 116 -6.51 -7.91 14.19
C LEU A 116 -7.70 -7.73 15.12
N GLY A 117 -7.98 -8.68 16.01
CA GLY A 117 -9.06 -8.59 16.98
C GLY A 117 -8.90 -7.44 17.99
N THR A 118 -7.68 -7.25 18.49
CA THR A 118 -7.36 -6.16 19.43
C THR A 118 -7.48 -4.79 18.76
N TRP A 119 -6.96 -4.67 17.54
CA TRP A 119 -7.03 -3.41 16.78
C TRP A 119 -8.45 -3.06 16.36
N ASP A 120 -9.24 -4.04 15.92
CA ASP A 120 -10.64 -3.81 15.57
C ASP A 120 -11.44 -3.29 16.74
N ALA A 121 -11.29 -3.91 17.92
CA ALA A 121 -11.95 -3.46 19.14
C ALA A 121 -11.55 -2.02 19.52
N ALA A 122 -10.27 -1.68 19.45
CA ALA A 122 -9.77 -0.35 19.76
C ALA A 122 -10.24 0.71 18.73
N ASN A 123 -10.18 0.38 17.44
CA ASN A 123 -10.55 1.31 16.37
C ASN A 123 -12.06 1.58 16.35
N ARG A 124 -12.89 0.58 16.63
CA ARG A 124 -14.35 0.79 16.73
C ARG A 124 -14.75 1.53 18.01
N ALA A 125 -14.02 1.35 19.11
CA ALA A 125 -14.28 2.09 20.35
C ALA A 125 -13.90 3.58 20.24
N SER A 126 -12.92 3.92 19.42
CA SER A 126 -12.51 5.31 19.19
C SER A 126 -13.37 6.07 18.16
N GLU A 127 -14.28 5.38 17.47
CA GLU A 127 -15.20 6.03 16.52
C GLU A 127 -16.18 6.91 17.31
N PRO A 128 -16.21 8.24 17.08
CA PRO A 128 -17.25 9.06 17.71
C PRO A 128 -18.60 8.49 17.28
N ALA A 129 -19.50 8.27 18.24
CA ALA A 129 -20.84 7.79 17.97
C ALA A 129 -21.37 8.57 16.76
N LYS A 130 -21.60 7.89 15.63
CA LYS A 130 -22.25 8.51 14.48
C LYS A 130 -23.59 8.99 15.00
N GLU A 131 -23.72 10.30 15.25
CA GLU A 131 -25.04 10.87 15.33
C GLU A 131 -25.74 10.42 14.04
N PRO A 132 -26.82 9.64 14.15
CA PRO A 132 -27.54 9.27 12.95
C PRO A 132 -28.00 10.61 12.35
N LEU A 133 -27.43 10.97 11.19
CA LEU A 133 -28.04 12.01 10.37
C LEU A 133 -29.51 11.64 10.30
N PRO A 134 -30.42 12.51 10.79
CA PRO A 134 -31.83 12.18 10.76
C PRO A 134 -32.14 11.84 9.29
N PRO A 135 -32.78 10.68 9.02
CA PRO A 135 -33.17 10.35 7.67
C PRO A 135 -33.97 11.54 7.17
N PRO A 136 -33.80 12.00 5.93
CA PRO A 136 -34.63 13.04 5.38
C PRO A 136 -36.06 12.56 5.51
N LYS A 137 -36.81 13.15 6.45
CA LYS A 137 -38.24 12.93 6.56
C LYS A 137 -38.88 13.59 5.35
N VAL A 138 -38.92 12.89 4.25
CA VAL A 138 -39.84 13.20 3.16
C VAL A 138 -41.18 12.65 3.59
N GLU A 139 -41.96 13.43 4.33
CA GLU A 139 -43.37 13.22 4.45
C GLU A 139 -43.98 13.50 3.05
N VAL A 140 -44.12 12.43 2.29
CA VAL A 140 -44.97 12.45 1.08
C VAL A 140 -46.39 12.58 1.59
N ILE A 141 -46.91 13.80 1.61
CA ILE A 141 -48.37 14.00 1.79
C ILE A 141 -49.02 13.51 0.51
N ALA A 142 -49.53 12.27 0.58
CA ALA A 142 -50.36 11.71 -0.48
C ALA A 142 -51.60 12.57 -0.67
N PRO A 143 -51.96 13.00 -1.88
CA PRO A 143 -53.25 13.59 -2.14
C PRO A 143 -54.34 12.56 -1.78
N ASN A 144 -55.36 12.98 -1.07
CA ASN A 144 -56.51 12.19 -0.68
C ASN A 144 -57.04 11.31 -1.81
N ALA A 145 -56.64 10.07 -1.85
CA ALA A 145 -57.22 9.07 -2.72
C ALA A 145 -58.30 8.33 -2.00
N VAL A 146 -59.51 8.53 -2.44
CA VAL A 146 -60.70 7.79 -2.05
C VAL A 146 -60.46 6.29 -2.30
N SER A 147 -60.46 5.54 -1.21
CA SER A 147 -60.28 4.08 -1.22
C SER A 147 -61.45 3.42 -1.97
N LYS A 148 -61.18 2.76 -3.10
CA LYS A 148 -62.00 1.64 -3.57
C LYS A 148 -61.19 0.37 -3.48
N ARG A 149 -61.50 -0.44 -2.48
CA ARG A 149 -61.05 -1.83 -2.40
C ARG A 149 -61.56 -2.63 -3.57
N VAL A 150 -60.67 -3.12 -4.41
CA VAL A 150 -60.95 -4.19 -5.38
C VAL A 150 -60.22 -5.43 -4.88
N THR A 151 -61.01 -6.38 -4.45
CA THR A 151 -60.57 -7.74 -4.10
C THR A 151 -60.45 -8.55 -5.37
N HIS A 152 -59.26 -9.02 -5.67
CA HIS A 152 -59.05 -10.08 -6.69
C HIS A 152 -58.78 -11.42 -6.03
N PRO A 153 -59.38 -12.51 -6.57
CA PRO A 153 -59.21 -13.84 -6.01
C PRO A 153 -57.87 -14.47 -6.41
N THR A 154 -57.26 -15.16 -5.47
CA THR A 154 -56.10 -16.03 -5.67
C THR A 154 -56.47 -17.26 -6.51
N PRO A 155 -55.67 -17.66 -7.50
CA PRO A 155 -55.77 -19.02 -8.04
C PRO A 155 -54.77 -19.94 -7.36
N ASP A 156 -55.28 -21.01 -6.81
CA ASP A 156 -54.59 -22.16 -6.33
C ASP A 156 -53.88 -22.94 -7.45
N GLY A 157 -52.68 -23.44 -7.12
CA GLY A 157 -52.21 -24.69 -7.71
C GLY A 157 -51.20 -24.57 -8.83
N VAL A 158 -49.92 -24.42 -8.48
CA VAL A 158 -48.84 -24.87 -9.35
C VAL A 158 -47.99 -25.90 -8.60
N ARG A 159 -48.11 -27.15 -9.03
CA ARG A 159 -47.25 -28.27 -8.59
C ARG A 159 -45.84 -28.07 -9.19
N LEU A 160 -44.83 -28.01 -8.36
CA LEU A 160 -43.42 -28.05 -8.74
C LEU A 160 -43.05 -29.46 -9.22
N ALA A 161 -42.71 -29.61 -10.48
CA ALA A 161 -42.04 -30.78 -11.03
C ALA A 161 -40.55 -30.77 -10.63
N LYS A 162 -40.06 -31.88 -10.05
CA LYS A 162 -38.65 -32.11 -9.78
C LYS A 162 -37.87 -32.20 -11.09
N ALA A 163 -36.97 -31.24 -11.36
CA ALA A 163 -36.05 -31.36 -12.46
C ALA A 163 -34.75 -32.01 -12.00
N THR A 164 -34.34 -33.06 -12.63
CA THR A 164 -33.06 -33.77 -12.51
C THR A 164 -31.99 -32.91 -13.18
N ARG A 165 -30.91 -32.72 -12.47
CA ARG A 165 -29.77 -31.83 -12.85
C ARG A 165 -28.92 -32.43 -13.97
N SER A 166 -28.63 -31.63 -15.00
CA SER A 166 -27.44 -31.76 -15.83
C SER A 166 -26.65 -30.43 -15.76
N PRO A 167 -25.33 -30.48 -15.64
CA PRO A 167 -24.49 -29.26 -15.35
C PRO A 167 -24.39 -28.23 -16.49
N THR A 168 -24.83 -28.59 -17.68
CA THR A 168 -24.73 -27.78 -18.91
C THR A 168 -25.78 -26.68 -19.05
N ALA A 169 -26.86 -26.71 -18.27
CA ALA A 169 -27.91 -25.71 -18.35
C ALA A 169 -27.59 -24.37 -17.64
N LEU A 170 -26.61 -24.37 -16.77
CA LEU A 170 -26.27 -23.18 -15.97
C LEU A 170 -25.34 -22.18 -16.68
N GLU A 171 -24.58 -22.65 -17.68
CA GLU A 171 -23.71 -21.80 -18.49
C GLU A 171 -24.48 -21.10 -19.63
N ALA A 172 -25.54 -21.69 -20.13
CA ALA A 172 -26.36 -21.13 -21.18
C ALA A 172 -27.26 -19.94 -20.72
N ALA A 173 -27.55 -19.85 -19.43
CA ALA A 173 -28.35 -18.77 -18.86
C ALA A 173 -27.53 -17.46 -18.64
N ARG A 174 -26.22 -17.47 -18.84
CA ARG A 174 -25.34 -16.32 -18.57
C ARG A 174 -25.16 -15.34 -19.71
N THR A 175 -25.47 -15.70 -20.95
CA THR A 175 -25.10 -14.87 -22.09
C THR A 175 -26.27 -14.28 -22.89
N GLY A 176 -27.53 -14.56 -22.54
CA GLY A 176 -28.68 -14.01 -23.24
C GLY A 176 -28.77 -14.40 -24.74
N VAL A 177 -27.81 -15.19 -25.22
CA VAL A 177 -27.78 -15.74 -26.57
C VAL A 177 -27.45 -17.23 -26.45
N LEU A 178 -28.43 -18.07 -26.60
CA LEU A 178 -28.27 -19.51 -26.72
C LEU A 178 -27.64 -19.82 -28.09
N LEU A 179 -26.31 -19.93 -28.12
CA LEU A 179 -25.59 -20.54 -29.22
C LEU A 179 -25.51 -22.05 -28.92
N ALA A 180 -26.39 -22.83 -29.47
CA ALA A 180 -26.22 -24.28 -29.51
C ALA A 180 -25.24 -24.61 -30.64
N SER A 181 -24.03 -25.04 -30.32
CA SER A 181 -23.11 -25.63 -31.28
C SER A 181 -23.39 -27.13 -31.37
N ALA A 182 -23.86 -27.61 -32.53
CA ALA A 182 -23.81 -29.01 -32.84
C ALA A 182 -22.62 -29.26 -33.76
N GLU A 183 -21.79 -30.25 -33.44
CA GLU A 183 -20.75 -30.72 -34.37
C GLU A 183 -21.34 -31.61 -35.43
N ALA A 184 -21.10 -31.28 -36.67
CA ALA A 184 -21.40 -32.16 -37.82
C ALA A 184 -20.37 -33.32 -37.87
N PRO A 185 -20.72 -34.43 -38.48
CA PRO A 185 -19.82 -35.59 -38.54
C PRO A 185 -18.45 -35.36 -39.20
N ASP A 186 -18.24 -34.19 -39.80
CA ASP A 186 -17.02 -33.74 -40.46
C ASP A 186 -16.18 -32.74 -39.59
N GLY A 187 -16.59 -32.45 -38.35
CA GLY A 187 -15.84 -31.59 -37.45
C GLY A 187 -15.99 -30.08 -37.68
N SER A 188 -16.89 -29.62 -38.51
CA SER A 188 -17.16 -28.20 -38.74
C SER A 188 -18.28 -27.65 -37.83
N PRO A 189 -18.14 -26.44 -37.19
CA PRO A 189 -19.17 -25.90 -36.32
C PRO A 189 -20.36 -25.38 -37.18
N VAL A 190 -21.56 -25.91 -36.95
CA VAL A 190 -22.81 -25.41 -37.54
C VAL A 190 -23.52 -24.50 -36.52
N LEU A 191 -23.68 -23.24 -36.88
CA LEU A 191 -24.45 -22.26 -36.13
C LEU A 191 -25.94 -22.41 -36.45
N LEU A 192 -26.74 -22.95 -35.51
CA LEU A 192 -28.20 -22.98 -35.61
C LEU A 192 -28.78 -21.72 -34.94
N ALA A 193 -29.35 -20.82 -35.75
CA ALA A 193 -30.09 -19.69 -35.21
C ALA A 193 -31.51 -20.19 -34.80
N VAL A 194 -31.80 -20.14 -33.50
CA VAL A 194 -33.15 -20.40 -33.00
C VAL A 194 -33.97 -19.12 -33.18
N GLN A 195 -35.00 -19.17 -34.04
CA GLN A 195 -35.99 -18.10 -34.15
C GLN A 195 -36.80 -18.01 -32.85
N GLN A 196 -36.74 -16.85 -32.20
CA GLN A 196 -37.62 -16.53 -31.09
C GLN A 196 -39.04 -16.32 -31.56
N ASP A 197 -39.99 -16.92 -30.86
CA ASP A 197 -41.42 -16.72 -31.06
C ASP A 197 -41.80 -15.28 -30.66
N PRO A 198 -42.36 -14.46 -31.56
CA PRO A 198 -42.65 -13.04 -31.31
C PRO A 198 -43.76 -12.78 -30.29
N LYS A 199 -44.32 -13.80 -29.66
CA LYS A 199 -45.37 -13.71 -28.64
C LYS A 199 -44.92 -14.10 -27.21
N ALA A 200 -43.63 -14.43 -27.00
CA ALA A 200 -43.12 -14.62 -25.64
C ALA A 200 -42.91 -13.25 -25.00
N GLU A 201 -43.66 -12.94 -23.97
CA GLU A 201 -43.34 -11.82 -23.09
C GLU A 201 -41.85 -11.90 -22.66
N PRO A 202 -41.10 -10.80 -22.68
CA PRO A 202 -39.69 -10.84 -22.26
C PRO A 202 -39.67 -11.34 -20.82
N ALA A 203 -39.07 -12.51 -20.60
CA ALA A 203 -38.81 -13.02 -19.28
C ALA A 203 -37.99 -11.92 -18.57
N VAL A 204 -38.56 -11.29 -17.57
CA VAL A 204 -37.88 -10.38 -16.65
C VAL A 204 -36.81 -11.21 -16.01
N VAL A 205 -35.62 -11.16 -16.60
CA VAL A 205 -34.43 -11.79 -16.01
C VAL A 205 -34.27 -11.17 -14.65
N ALA A 206 -34.41 -11.97 -13.60
CA ALA A 206 -34.21 -11.55 -12.21
C ALA A 206 -32.73 -11.21 -11.99
N THR A 207 -32.29 -10.06 -12.53
CA THR A 207 -30.95 -9.50 -12.35
C THR A 207 -30.69 -9.07 -10.89
N GLY A 208 -31.76 -9.03 -10.07
CA GLY A 208 -31.66 -8.63 -8.66
C GLY A 208 -30.82 -9.55 -7.77
N ASN A 209 -30.82 -10.87 -8.04
CA ASN A 209 -30.15 -11.80 -7.13
C ASN A 209 -28.63 -11.81 -7.26
N ALA A 210 -28.08 -11.59 -8.44
CA ALA A 210 -26.63 -11.57 -8.64
C ALA A 210 -26.02 -10.25 -8.08
N ALA A 211 -26.66 -9.11 -8.34
CA ALA A 211 -26.24 -7.83 -7.77
C ALA A 211 -26.34 -7.83 -6.24
N ALA A 212 -27.42 -8.39 -5.69
CA ALA A 212 -27.59 -8.54 -4.24
C ALA A 212 -26.53 -9.45 -3.60
N SER A 213 -26.07 -10.48 -4.32
CA SER A 213 -25.00 -11.36 -3.82
C SER A 213 -23.65 -10.64 -3.74
N VAL A 214 -23.31 -9.82 -4.74
CA VAL A 214 -22.05 -9.03 -4.74
C VAL A 214 -22.10 -7.96 -3.66
N LEU A 215 -23.24 -7.30 -3.45
CA LEU A 215 -23.42 -6.34 -2.35
C LEU A 215 -23.25 -6.98 -0.99
N LYS A 216 -23.78 -8.20 -0.77
CA LYS A 216 -23.58 -8.95 0.47
C LYS A 216 -22.11 -9.30 0.72
N VAL A 217 -21.35 -9.61 -0.31
CA VAL A 217 -19.90 -9.83 -0.17
C VAL A 217 -19.22 -8.56 0.27
N LEU A 218 -19.56 -7.40 -0.30
CA LEU A 218 -19.02 -6.12 0.12
C LEU A 218 -19.39 -5.77 1.57
N GLU A 219 -20.64 -6.00 1.96
CA GLU A 219 -21.11 -5.81 3.33
C GLU A 219 -20.37 -6.72 4.33
N SER A 220 -20.09 -7.98 3.94
CA SER A 220 -19.31 -8.89 4.78
C SER A 220 -17.86 -8.46 4.93
N GLN A 221 -17.27 -7.79 3.92
CA GLN A 221 -15.93 -7.20 4.04
C GLN A 221 -15.95 -5.97 4.97
N GLN A 222 -16.98 -5.14 4.91
CA GLN A 222 -17.14 -3.98 5.80
C GLN A 222 -17.39 -4.39 7.27
N GLN A 223 -17.85 -5.61 7.51
CA GLN A 223 -17.94 -6.22 8.85
C GLN A 223 -16.62 -6.87 9.28
N GLY A 224 -15.57 -6.81 8.45
CA GLY A 224 -14.24 -7.33 8.74
C GLY A 224 -13.51 -6.53 9.82
N TYR A 225 -12.27 -6.93 10.10
CA TYR A 225 -11.40 -6.23 11.03
C TYR A 225 -11.05 -4.84 10.53
N ARG A 226 -11.32 -3.81 11.34
CA ARG A 226 -10.96 -2.44 11.03
C ARG A 226 -9.53 -2.17 11.40
N ILE A 227 -8.74 -1.73 10.41
CA ILE A 227 -7.31 -1.46 10.57
C ILE A 227 -6.96 -0.04 10.07
N LYS A 228 -6.04 0.62 10.78
CA LYS A 228 -5.39 1.86 10.36
C LYS A 228 -4.18 1.59 9.46
N LEU A 229 -3.65 2.63 8.81
CA LEU A 229 -2.49 2.50 7.93
C LEU A 229 -1.27 1.93 8.66
N GLU A 230 -0.95 2.44 9.84
CA GLU A 230 0.18 1.97 10.65
C GLU A 230 0.03 0.50 11.03
N GLN A 231 -1.19 0.09 11.39
CA GLN A 231 -1.51 -1.30 11.72
C GLN A 231 -1.43 -2.22 10.50
N ALA A 232 -1.80 -1.73 9.30
CA ALA A 232 -1.61 -2.47 8.06
C ALA A 232 -0.13 -2.71 7.76
N VAL A 233 0.72 -1.70 7.99
CA VAL A 233 2.18 -1.85 7.84
C VAL A 233 2.75 -2.81 8.87
N GLU A 234 2.39 -2.67 10.16
CA GLU A 234 2.82 -3.59 11.22
C GLU A 234 2.41 -5.03 10.90
N LEU A 235 1.19 -5.25 10.42
CA LEU A 235 0.72 -6.55 9.97
C LEU A 235 1.57 -7.09 8.81
N GLY A 236 1.92 -6.23 7.85
CA GLY A 236 2.82 -6.56 6.75
C GLY A 236 4.22 -6.95 7.23
N LEU A 237 4.78 -6.25 8.23
CA LEU A 237 6.07 -6.61 8.82
C LEU A 237 6.08 -8.00 9.47
N VAL A 238 4.92 -8.45 9.99
CA VAL A 238 4.74 -9.76 10.61
C VAL A 238 4.48 -10.84 9.56
N ASN A 239 3.60 -10.57 8.58
CA ASN A 239 3.03 -11.61 7.72
C ASN A 239 3.46 -11.55 6.25
N ALA A 240 4.01 -10.43 5.75
CA ALA A 240 4.38 -10.34 4.34
C ALA A 240 5.58 -11.23 4.02
N ARG A 241 5.42 -12.08 3.00
CA ARG A 241 6.48 -12.97 2.54
C ARG A 241 7.69 -12.18 2.05
N GLU A 242 7.45 -11.14 1.28
CA GLU A 242 8.49 -10.28 0.70
C GLU A 242 9.36 -9.61 1.76
N PHE A 243 8.75 -9.24 2.90
CA PHE A 243 9.50 -8.67 4.01
C PHE A 243 10.39 -9.70 4.69
N GLN A 244 9.87 -10.92 4.87
CA GLN A 244 10.62 -12.02 5.44
C GLN A 244 11.79 -12.43 4.52
N ASP A 245 11.56 -12.54 3.20
CA ASP A 245 12.60 -12.85 2.21
C ASP A 245 13.76 -11.83 2.30
N ARG A 246 13.48 -10.54 2.47
CA ARG A 246 14.52 -9.51 2.62
C ARG A 246 15.27 -9.58 3.94
N ARG A 247 14.61 -10.03 4.99
CA ARG A 247 15.25 -10.29 6.29
C ARG A 247 16.22 -11.47 6.18
N GLU A 248 15.81 -12.50 5.45
CA GLU A 248 16.65 -13.66 5.15
C GLU A 248 17.83 -13.29 4.24
N ASP A 249 17.63 -12.44 3.23
CA ASP A 249 18.72 -11.91 2.38
C ASP A 249 19.79 -11.19 3.21
N LEU A 250 19.39 -10.43 4.23
CA LEU A 250 20.34 -9.80 5.15
C LEU A 250 21.16 -10.83 5.95
N TYR A 251 20.50 -11.87 6.44
CA TYR A 251 21.19 -12.99 7.11
C TYR A 251 22.17 -13.69 6.15
N LEU A 252 21.72 -14.01 4.94
CA LEU A 252 22.56 -14.67 3.92
C LEU A 252 23.75 -13.81 3.52
N ALA A 253 23.62 -12.48 3.51
CA ALA A 253 24.74 -11.57 3.22
C ALA A 253 25.84 -11.58 4.30
N ALA A 254 25.55 -12.01 5.52
CA ALA A 254 26.53 -12.14 6.60
C ALA A 254 27.34 -13.44 6.53
N LEU A 255 26.80 -14.50 5.93
CA LEU A 255 27.49 -15.80 5.85
C LEU A 255 28.85 -15.75 5.13
N PRO A 256 29.03 -15.05 3.98
CA PRO A 256 30.35 -14.89 3.38
C PRO A 256 31.38 -14.24 4.30
N VAL A 257 30.96 -13.31 5.17
CA VAL A 257 31.86 -12.66 6.13
C VAL A 257 32.37 -13.68 7.15
N THR A 258 31.50 -14.60 7.63
CA THR A 258 31.91 -15.67 8.56
C THR A 258 32.97 -16.56 7.90
N LEU A 259 32.76 -16.93 6.62
CA LEU A 259 33.67 -17.77 5.86
C LEU A 259 35.03 -17.10 5.65
N GLU A 260 35.04 -15.83 5.24
CA GLU A 260 36.28 -15.10 4.99
C GLU A 260 37.04 -14.81 6.30
N ARG A 261 36.36 -14.55 7.40
CA ARG A 261 37.02 -14.45 8.73
C ARG A 261 37.62 -15.76 9.18
N PHE A 262 36.91 -16.87 8.91
CA PHE A 262 37.39 -18.20 9.22
C PHE A 262 38.68 -18.55 8.43
N SER A 263 38.82 -18.07 7.18
CA SER A 263 40.04 -18.31 6.39
C SER A 263 41.30 -17.81 7.04
N PHE A 264 41.23 -16.76 7.89
CA PHE A 264 42.33 -16.20 8.67
C PHE A 264 42.43 -16.76 10.07
N ALA A 265 41.50 -17.61 10.51
CA ALA A 265 41.60 -18.31 11.80
C ALA A 265 42.53 -19.53 11.67
N ALA A 266 42.99 -20.04 12.78
CA ALA A 266 43.67 -21.32 12.78
C ALA A 266 42.67 -22.45 12.54
N GLN A 267 42.82 -23.18 11.45
CA GLN A 267 41.94 -24.26 11.03
C GLN A 267 42.56 -25.59 11.43
N GLY A 268 41.91 -26.30 12.32
CA GLY A 268 42.31 -27.64 12.76
C GLY A 268 41.61 -28.73 11.92
N PHE A 269 42.35 -29.70 11.51
CA PHE A 269 41.85 -30.87 10.78
C PHE A 269 42.33 -32.14 11.50
N PHE A 270 41.47 -33.12 11.64
CA PHE A 270 41.83 -34.42 12.18
C PHE A 270 41.08 -35.51 11.40
N ALA A 271 41.81 -36.49 10.86
CA ALA A 271 41.23 -37.60 10.16
C ALA A 271 41.87 -38.91 10.72
N GLU A 272 41.06 -39.92 10.85
CA GLU A 272 41.44 -41.26 11.22
C GLU A 272 41.01 -42.22 10.13
N THR A 273 41.94 -43.08 9.68
CA THR A 273 41.67 -44.07 8.66
C THR A 273 42.03 -45.47 9.25
N ALA A 274 41.14 -46.41 9.05
CA ALA A 274 41.38 -47.80 9.40
C ALA A 274 41.21 -48.65 8.11
N ALA A 275 42.27 -49.36 7.74
CA ALA A 275 42.26 -50.24 6.57
C ALA A 275 42.63 -51.63 7.00
N LEU A 276 41.96 -52.61 6.44
CA LEU A 276 42.30 -54.01 6.56
C LEU A 276 42.76 -54.52 5.21
N ASP A 277 44.05 -54.75 5.11
CA ASP A 277 44.70 -55.29 3.90
C ASP A 277 44.80 -56.77 3.94
N PHE A 278 44.20 -57.46 3.01
CA PHE A 278 44.34 -58.87 2.79
C PHE A 278 44.88 -59.18 1.41
N ALA A 279 46.07 -59.71 1.31
CA ALA A 279 46.63 -60.22 0.05
C ALA A 279 46.77 -61.74 0.11
N GLY A 280 46.02 -62.42 -0.76
CA GLY A 280 46.05 -63.88 -0.92
C GLY A 280 47.31 -64.36 -1.59
N ARG A 281 47.65 -65.66 -1.46
CA ARG A 281 48.88 -66.24 -2.00
C ARG A 281 49.02 -66.21 -3.54
N LEU A 282 47.94 -65.99 -4.26
CA LEU A 282 47.92 -65.96 -5.73
C LEU A 282 47.93 -64.55 -6.36
N THR A 283 48.10 -63.52 -5.55
CA THR A 283 48.09 -62.11 -6.02
C THR A 283 49.44 -61.61 -6.54
N GLY A 284 50.46 -62.47 -6.60
CA GLY A 284 51.81 -62.07 -6.98
C GLY A 284 52.54 -61.27 -5.90
N GLN A 285 51.95 -60.99 -4.78
CA GLN A 285 52.53 -60.35 -3.62
C GLN A 285 52.65 -61.37 -2.48
N ASN A 286 53.58 -61.10 -1.53
CA ASN A 286 53.64 -61.94 -0.33
C ASN A 286 52.32 -61.98 0.40
N PRO A 287 51.83 -63.15 0.85
CA PRO A 287 50.61 -63.19 1.60
C PRO A 287 50.66 -62.23 2.77
N ARG A 288 49.64 -61.39 2.89
CA ARG A 288 49.62 -60.32 3.90
C ARG A 288 48.23 -60.23 4.49
N ASN A 289 48.18 -60.22 5.78
CA ASN A 289 46.97 -59.89 6.52
C ASN A 289 47.35 -58.81 7.57
N ALA A 290 47.07 -57.55 7.28
CA ALA A 290 47.51 -56.48 8.11
C ALA A 290 46.38 -55.47 8.34
N ALA A 291 46.27 -54.93 9.54
CA ALA A 291 45.45 -53.80 9.84
C ALA A 291 46.35 -52.54 9.90
N ALA A 292 46.00 -51.55 9.08
CA ALA A 292 46.63 -50.25 9.05
C ALA A 292 45.71 -49.17 9.68
N PHE A 293 46.23 -48.43 10.62
CA PHE A 293 45.57 -47.30 11.21
C PHE A 293 46.37 -46.05 10.86
N GLY A 294 45.73 -45.08 10.26
CA GLY A 294 46.33 -43.82 9.86
C GLY A 294 45.65 -42.67 10.61
N SER A 295 46.41 -41.92 11.37
CA SER A 295 45.93 -40.69 12.03
C SER A 295 46.60 -39.49 11.38
N ASP A 296 45.80 -38.50 10.94
CA ASP A 296 46.27 -37.27 10.32
C ASP A 296 45.70 -36.07 11.08
N ALA A 297 46.57 -35.32 11.72
CA ALA A 297 46.21 -34.07 12.39
C ALA A 297 46.94 -32.92 11.73
N ALA A 298 46.21 -31.87 11.33
CA ALA A 298 46.81 -30.71 10.74
C ALA A 298 46.23 -29.42 11.31
N VAL A 299 47.04 -28.38 11.39
CA VAL A 299 46.60 -27.02 11.67
C VAL A 299 47.17 -26.11 10.57
N ALA A 300 46.30 -25.38 9.91
CA ALA A 300 46.71 -24.38 8.92
C ALA A 300 46.25 -23.00 9.35
N LYS A 301 47.04 -21.96 9.05
CA LYS A 301 46.70 -20.56 9.31
C LYS A 301 47.23 -19.67 8.21
N LEU A 302 46.32 -18.91 7.59
CA LEU A 302 46.63 -17.86 6.66
C LEU A 302 46.84 -16.54 7.44
N PHE A 303 47.95 -15.87 7.20
CA PHE A 303 48.25 -14.58 7.81
C PHE A 303 47.84 -13.44 6.85
N PRO A 304 47.52 -12.24 7.39
CA PRO A 304 47.17 -11.09 6.55
C PRO A 304 48.25 -10.64 5.54
N THR A 305 49.50 -11.02 5.76
CA THR A 305 50.58 -10.80 4.82
C THR A 305 50.58 -11.70 3.59
N GLY A 306 49.73 -12.72 3.60
CA GLY A 306 49.73 -13.78 2.59
C GLY A 306 50.56 -15.00 3.00
N ALA A 307 51.23 -15.01 4.15
CA ALA A 307 51.92 -16.20 4.63
C ALA A 307 50.95 -17.29 5.00
N LEU A 308 51.25 -18.51 4.62
CA LEU A 308 50.52 -19.72 5.02
C LEU A 308 51.40 -20.58 5.89
N LEU A 309 51.03 -20.80 7.14
CA LEU A 309 51.64 -21.76 8.05
C LEU A 309 50.76 -23.00 8.09
N ALA A 310 51.37 -24.15 7.80
CA ALA A 310 50.73 -25.45 7.97
C ALA A 310 51.63 -26.34 8.84
N VAL A 311 51.01 -26.96 9.82
CA VAL A 311 51.65 -27.98 10.70
C VAL A 311 50.82 -29.24 10.58
N ARG A 312 51.45 -30.33 10.21
CA ARG A 312 50.77 -31.62 10.01
C ARG A 312 51.51 -32.73 10.70
N LEU A 313 50.80 -33.54 11.44
CA LEU A 313 51.26 -34.78 12.04
C LEU A 313 50.50 -35.94 11.41
N ALA A 314 51.18 -36.69 10.53
CA ALA A 314 50.64 -37.91 9.96
C ALA A 314 51.28 -39.12 10.63
N ASN A 315 50.50 -40.04 11.15
CA ASN A 315 50.94 -41.28 11.81
C ASN A 315 50.26 -42.44 11.14
N GLN A 316 51.05 -43.47 10.81
CA GLN A 316 50.54 -44.72 10.28
C GLN A 316 51.06 -45.90 11.18
N VAL A 317 50.14 -46.65 11.69
CA VAL A 317 50.42 -47.87 12.46
C VAL A 317 49.99 -49.08 11.68
N VAL A 318 50.86 -49.99 11.35
CA VAL A 318 50.56 -51.22 10.60
C VAL A 318 50.79 -52.42 11.58
N VAL A 319 49.71 -53.13 11.84
CA VAL A 319 49.70 -54.34 12.69
C VAL A 319 49.55 -55.52 11.80
N ASP A 320 50.57 -56.40 11.75
CA ASP A 320 50.53 -57.69 11.06
C ASP A 320 49.66 -58.66 11.89
N LEU A 321 48.54 -59.07 11.33
CA LEU A 321 47.60 -59.99 11.97
C LEU A 321 48.01 -61.48 11.83
N THR A 322 49.04 -61.74 11.04
CA THR A 322 49.62 -63.08 10.93
C THR A 322 50.55 -63.42 12.08
N GLY A 323 51.02 -62.45 12.81
CA GLY A 323 51.92 -62.58 13.96
C GLY A 323 53.41 -62.83 13.60
N GLU A 324 53.73 -62.82 12.30
CA GLU A 324 55.11 -63.05 11.83
C GLU A 324 55.99 -61.80 11.87
N ARG A 325 55.41 -60.62 11.95
CA ARG A 325 56.09 -59.32 11.92
C ARG A 325 55.69 -58.41 13.07
N PRO A 326 56.62 -57.65 13.59
CA PRO A 326 56.30 -56.68 14.66
C PRO A 326 55.40 -55.57 14.09
N THR A 327 54.58 -55.03 14.95
CA THR A 327 53.83 -53.79 14.65
C THR A 327 54.78 -52.66 14.27
N THR A 328 54.55 -52.05 13.13
CA THR A 328 55.36 -50.97 12.61
C THR A 328 54.60 -49.66 12.74
N THR A 329 55.28 -48.61 13.19
CA THR A 329 54.75 -47.25 13.21
C THR A 329 55.64 -46.36 12.35
N LEU A 330 54.99 -45.49 11.55
CA LEU A 330 55.66 -44.44 10.82
C LEU A 330 54.89 -43.14 11.04
N SER A 331 55.54 -42.21 11.68
CA SER A 331 54.97 -40.84 11.88
C SER A 331 55.81 -39.81 11.15
N ASN A 332 55.14 -38.91 10.55
CA ASN A 332 55.75 -37.73 9.91
C ASN A 332 55.18 -36.44 10.53
N LEU A 333 56.01 -35.61 11.07
CA LEU A 333 55.70 -34.24 11.47
C LEU A 333 56.25 -33.29 10.45
N SER A 334 55.36 -32.61 9.71
CA SER A 334 55.72 -31.57 8.77
C SER A 334 55.28 -30.19 9.23
N LEU A 335 56.13 -29.19 9.06
CA LEU A 335 55.80 -27.78 9.22
C LEU A 335 56.16 -27.08 7.90
N SER A 336 55.24 -26.43 7.31
CA SER A 336 55.40 -25.64 6.09
C SER A 336 55.02 -24.18 6.35
N LEU A 337 55.92 -23.24 6.03
CA LEU A 337 55.67 -21.81 6.07
C LEU A 337 56.01 -21.24 4.69
N SER A 338 54.99 -20.77 3.99
CA SER A 338 55.15 -20.15 2.67
C SER A 338 54.78 -18.67 2.77
N GLN A 339 55.68 -17.78 2.37
CA GLN A 339 55.47 -16.32 2.35
C GLN A 339 55.71 -15.77 0.96
N PRO A 340 54.63 -15.32 0.27
CA PRO A 340 54.78 -14.57 -0.97
C PRO A 340 55.17 -13.12 -0.66
N PHE A 341 56.12 -12.55 -1.45
CA PHE A 341 56.57 -11.16 -1.29
C PHE A 341 56.03 -10.23 -2.40
N LEU A 342 55.78 -10.75 -3.59
CA LEU A 342 55.28 -9.99 -4.74
C LEU A 342 53.82 -10.41 -5.07
N ARG A 343 53.67 -11.32 -6.05
CA ARG A 343 52.35 -11.80 -6.47
C ARG A 343 51.66 -12.56 -5.31
N GLY A 344 50.42 -12.15 -4.95
CA GLY A 344 49.65 -12.77 -3.88
C GLY A 344 50.09 -12.36 -2.47
N GLY A 345 51.16 -11.53 -2.33
CA GLY A 345 51.63 -11.03 -1.05
C GLY A 345 51.10 -9.64 -0.67
N GLY A 346 51.05 -9.40 0.63
CA GLY A 346 50.71 -8.09 1.18
C GLY A 346 49.25 -7.91 1.57
N TYR A 347 49.02 -7.07 2.55
CA TYR A 347 47.69 -6.84 3.15
C TYR A 347 46.59 -6.45 2.13
N ALA A 348 46.97 -5.63 1.15
CA ALA A 348 45.98 -5.09 0.17
C ALA A 348 45.39 -6.15 -0.77
N VAL A 349 46.10 -7.26 -0.96
CA VAL A 349 45.70 -8.36 -1.85
C VAL A 349 45.09 -9.49 -1.04
N THR A 350 45.78 -9.88 0.04
CA THR A 350 45.33 -11.01 0.88
C THR A 350 44.04 -10.75 1.62
N LEU A 351 43.85 -9.53 2.15
CA LEU A 351 42.64 -9.15 2.88
C LEU A 351 41.49 -8.69 1.96
N GLU A 352 41.69 -8.60 0.64
CA GLU A 352 40.66 -8.08 -0.26
C GLU A 352 39.35 -8.88 -0.23
N PRO A 353 39.35 -10.22 -0.27
CA PRO A 353 38.11 -11.01 -0.16
C PRO A 353 37.33 -10.72 1.12
N LEU A 354 38.02 -10.69 2.27
CA LEU A 354 37.41 -10.35 3.55
C LEU A 354 36.85 -8.91 3.55
N THR A 355 37.63 -7.96 3.05
CA THR A 355 37.19 -6.56 2.99
C THR A 355 35.97 -6.40 2.08
N GLN A 356 35.95 -7.10 0.93
CA GLN A 356 34.80 -7.07 0.03
C GLN A 356 33.55 -7.69 0.68
N ALA A 357 33.70 -8.84 1.37
CA ALA A 357 32.60 -9.46 2.10
C ALA A 357 32.02 -8.55 3.18
N GLU A 358 32.92 -7.89 3.97
CA GLU A 358 32.48 -6.93 4.99
C GLU A 358 31.79 -5.69 4.41
N ARG A 359 32.23 -5.19 3.25
CA ARG A 359 31.59 -4.08 2.55
C ARG A 359 30.23 -4.49 1.97
N ASN A 360 30.16 -5.68 1.38
CA ASN A 360 28.91 -6.23 0.86
C ASN A 360 27.84 -6.35 1.97
N MET A 361 28.28 -6.72 3.20
CA MET A 361 27.40 -6.75 4.35
C MET A 361 26.86 -5.36 4.72
N VAL A 362 27.70 -4.30 4.68
CA VAL A 362 27.26 -2.91 4.90
C VAL A 362 26.27 -2.49 3.80
N TYR A 363 26.54 -2.88 2.54
CA TYR A 363 25.60 -2.59 1.44
C TYR A 363 24.25 -3.29 1.64
N ALA A 364 24.26 -4.54 2.10
CA ALA A 364 23.03 -5.28 2.41
C ALA A 364 22.24 -4.60 3.55
N MET A 365 22.91 -4.14 4.62
CA MET A 365 22.26 -3.41 5.72
C MET A 365 21.61 -2.10 5.24
N ARG A 366 22.30 -1.30 4.44
CA ARG A 366 21.75 -0.06 3.87
C ARG A 366 20.57 -0.34 2.93
N SER A 367 20.71 -1.37 2.09
CA SER A 367 19.63 -1.79 1.19
C SER A 367 18.41 -2.27 1.98
N TYR A 368 18.60 -3.00 3.08
CA TYR A 368 17.51 -3.42 3.95
C TYR A 368 16.83 -2.23 4.67
N ALA A 369 17.63 -1.27 5.17
CA ALA A 369 17.08 -0.06 5.79
C ALA A 369 16.23 0.76 4.81
N ARG A 370 16.71 0.93 3.56
CA ARG A 370 15.94 1.57 2.50
C ARG A 370 14.71 0.75 2.11
N PHE A 371 14.83 -0.58 2.03
CA PHE A 371 13.70 -1.46 1.74
C PHE A 371 12.58 -1.30 2.76
N ARG A 372 12.86 -1.14 4.06
CA ARG A 372 11.82 -0.89 5.07
C ARG A 372 10.98 0.36 4.76
N LYS A 373 11.61 1.44 4.28
CA LYS A 373 10.94 2.67 3.87
C LYS A 373 10.08 2.45 2.62
N LEU A 374 10.65 1.77 1.62
CA LEU A 374 9.92 1.41 0.40
C LEU A 374 8.76 0.47 0.66
N PHE A 375 8.89 -0.44 1.62
CA PHE A 375 7.84 -1.35 2.04
C PHE A 375 6.66 -0.60 2.66
N TYR A 376 6.92 0.39 3.53
CA TYR A 376 5.90 1.29 4.04
C TYR A 376 5.14 1.98 2.91
N VAL A 377 5.87 2.60 1.97
CA VAL A 377 5.27 3.30 0.83
C VAL A 377 4.48 2.35 -0.07
N ALA A 378 4.95 1.13 -0.28
CA ALA A 378 4.26 0.13 -1.08
C ALA A 378 2.92 -0.30 -0.44
N ILE A 379 2.86 -0.46 0.87
CA ILE A 379 1.61 -0.74 1.59
C ILE A 379 0.70 0.49 1.61
N ALA A 380 1.25 1.68 1.86
CA ALA A 380 0.46 2.90 1.97
C ALA A 380 -0.08 3.38 0.62
N ALA A 381 0.78 3.49 -0.38
CA ALA A 381 0.50 4.10 -1.67
C ALA A 381 0.28 3.10 -2.80
N GLY A 382 0.66 1.85 -2.57
CA GLY A 382 0.74 0.85 -3.62
C GLY A 382 2.01 1.03 -4.44
N GLY A 383 2.44 -0.01 -5.11
CA GLY A 383 3.62 0.00 -5.97
C GLY A 383 4.21 -1.40 -6.07
N ASP A 384 4.88 -1.65 -7.16
CA ASP A 384 5.58 -2.90 -7.39
C ASP A 384 7.07 -2.70 -7.11
N TYR A 385 7.56 -3.27 -6.00
CA TYR A 385 8.97 -3.31 -5.66
C TYR A 385 9.63 -4.64 -6.06
N THR A 386 8.89 -5.54 -6.73
CA THR A 386 9.35 -6.88 -7.06
C THR A 386 10.24 -6.92 -8.28
N ASN A 387 10.24 -5.89 -9.12
CA ASN A 387 10.86 -5.93 -10.45
C ASN A 387 12.38 -5.87 -10.49
N ASN A 388 13.10 -5.70 -9.37
CA ASN A 388 14.55 -5.90 -9.40
C ASN A 388 15.17 -6.21 -8.03
N PRO A 389 15.11 -7.46 -7.54
CA PRO A 389 15.69 -7.84 -6.25
C PRO A 389 17.22 -7.75 -6.19
N TYR A 390 17.89 -7.69 -7.32
CA TYR A 390 19.36 -7.73 -7.42
C TYR A 390 20.01 -6.49 -8.02
N SER A 391 19.24 -5.52 -8.50
CA SER A 391 19.85 -4.27 -8.91
C SER A 391 20.06 -3.41 -7.66
N LEU A 392 21.28 -3.33 -7.24
CA LEU A 392 21.79 -2.32 -6.31
C LEU A 392 21.63 -0.90 -6.85
N GLN A 393 21.12 -0.77 -8.05
CA GLN A 393 20.79 0.45 -8.76
C GLN A 393 19.27 0.64 -8.76
N GLY A 394 18.79 1.46 -7.84
CA GLY A 394 17.43 2.01 -7.91
C GLY A 394 16.33 1.03 -7.54
N LEU A 395 16.22 0.69 -6.26
CA LEU A 395 14.94 0.39 -5.66
C LEU A 395 14.14 1.71 -5.68
N SER A 396 13.57 2.05 -6.82
CA SER A 396 12.49 3.02 -6.92
C SER A 396 11.18 2.24 -6.85
N VAL A 397 10.31 2.61 -5.92
CA VAL A 397 8.91 2.21 -6.04
C VAL A 397 8.41 2.88 -7.31
N ASN A 398 8.04 2.09 -8.29
CA ASN A 398 7.35 2.58 -9.47
C ASN A 398 5.92 2.93 -9.03
N LEU A 399 5.80 4.04 -8.31
CA LEU A 399 4.52 4.70 -8.07
C LEU A 399 4.10 5.15 -9.46
N GLY A 400 3.08 4.53 -10.04
CA GLY A 400 2.64 4.81 -11.40
C GLY A 400 2.55 6.31 -11.67
N ARG A 401 3.65 6.92 -12.04
CA ARG A 401 3.77 8.34 -12.35
C ARG A 401 3.11 8.60 -13.70
N GLY A 402 1.80 8.69 -13.67
CA GLY A 402 1.04 9.18 -14.81
C GLY A 402 1.02 10.71 -14.82
N ILE A 403 2.12 11.34 -15.26
CA ILE A 403 2.07 12.73 -15.68
C ILE A 403 1.36 12.77 -17.03
N GLY A 404 0.08 12.94 -16.99
CA GLY A 404 -0.79 13.02 -18.17
C GLY A 404 -2.20 12.80 -17.70
N ASN A 405 -3.19 13.34 -18.31
CA ASN A 405 -4.64 13.39 -17.99
C ASN A 405 -5.29 12.17 -17.32
N ASN A 406 -4.53 11.15 -16.94
CA ASN A 406 -4.90 9.99 -16.17
C ASN A 406 -4.08 9.97 -14.87
N LEU A 407 -4.56 10.65 -13.84
CA LEU A 407 -4.16 10.46 -12.45
C LEU A 407 -4.68 9.09 -12.01
N THR A 408 -4.08 8.03 -12.53
CA THR A 408 -4.38 6.66 -12.08
C THR A 408 -3.46 6.36 -10.91
N ALA A 409 -3.98 6.49 -9.70
CA ALA A 409 -3.32 5.93 -8.52
C ALA A 409 -3.07 4.43 -8.75
N PRO A 410 -1.96 3.86 -8.25
CA PRO A 410 -1.75 2.42 -8.27
C PRO A 410 -2.96 1.72 -7.65
N THR A 411 -3.37 0.60 -8.22
CA THR A 411 -4.63 -0.06 -7.87
C THR A 411 -4.58 -0.81 -6.54
N VAL A 412 -3.39 -1.10 -6.03
CA VAL A 412 -3.17 -1.89 -4.81
C VAL A 412 -2.37 -1.08 -3.81
N GLY A 413 -2.94 -0.84 -2.66
CA GLY A 413 -2.36 -0.06 -1.57
C GLY A 413 -3.46 0.51 -0.68
N TYR A 414 -3.12 0.85 0.55
CA TYR A 414 -4.09 1.34 1.53
C TYR A 414 -4.84 2.60 1.05
N LEU A 415 -4.12 3.65 0.65
CA LEU A 415 -4.69 4.92 0.19
C LEU A 415 -5.46 4.79 -1.14
N PRO A 416 -4.96 4.09 -2.17
CA PRO A 416 -5.73 3.82 -3.38
C PRO A 416 -7.04 3.07 -3.15
N ILE A 417 -7.05 2.08 -2.23
CA ILE A 417 -8.27 1.35 -1.87
C ILE A 417 -9.26 2.27 -1.14
N LEU A 418 -8.78 3.12 -0.23
CA LEU A 418 -9.63 4.14 0.39
C LEU A 418 -10.22 5.10 -0.65
N LEU A 419 -9.43 5.53 -1.63
CA LEU A 419 -9.92 6.33 -2.75
C LEU A 419 -11.03 5.62 -3.52
N GLN A 420 -10.83 4.34 -3.86
CA GLN A 420 -11.85 3.52 -4.52
C GLN A 420 -13.12 3.39 -3.66
N SER A 421 -12.98 3.18 -2.35
CA SER A 421 -14.12 3.09 -1.44
C SER A 421 -14.89 4.41 -1.34
N ALA A 422 -14.20 5.56 -1.27
CA ALA A 422 -14.81 6.89 -1.24
C ALA A 422 -15.53 7.23 -2.55
N THR A 423 -14.91 6.93 -3.70
CA THR A 423 -15.55 7.12 -5.02
C THR A 423 -16.77 6.22 -5.19
N LEU A 424 -16.70 5.00 -4.69
CA LEU A 424 -17.83 4.06 -4.68
C LEU A 424 -18.98 4.58 -3.80
N ALA A 425 -18.66 5.15 -2.63
CA ALA A 425 -19.66 5.77 -1.76
C ALA A 425 -20.34 6.97 -2.44
N ASN A 426 -19.59 7.79 -3.18
CA ASN A 426 -20.16 8.87 -3.97
C ASN A 426 -21.07 8.36 -5.11
N GLN A 427 -20.66 7.30 -5.80
CA GLN A 427 -21.49 6.67 -6.85
C GLN A 427 -22.78 6.09 -6.27
N ARG A 428 -22.74 5.47 -5.08
CA ARG A 428 -23.95 5.00 -4.39
C ARG A 428 -24.90 6.16 -4.10
N ARG A 429 -24.39 7.24 -3.50
CA ARG A 429 -25.19 8.46 -3.23
C ARG A 429 -25.79 9.05 -4.50
N ASN A 430 -25.05 9.01 -5.62
CA ASN A 430 -25.57 9.44 -6.92
C ASN A 430 -26.70 8.53 -7.40
N VAL A 431 -26.59 7.22 -7.26
CA VAL A 431 -27.67 6.27 -7.59
C VAL A 431 -28.89 6.56 -6.73
N ASP A 432 -28.74 6.75 -5.41
CA ASP A 432 -29.83 7.07 -4.51
C ASP A 432 -30.54 8.40 -4.89
N ALA A 433 -29.76 9.42 -5.26
CA ALA A 433 -30.28 10.69 -5.75
C ALA A 433 -31.06 10.53 -7.07
N LEU A 434 -30.55 9.75 -8.02
CA LEU A 434 -31.22 9.47 -9.28
C LEU A 434 -32.51 8.65 -9.09
N GLU A 435 -32.55 7.75 -8.12
CA GLU A 435 -33.78 7.04 -7.75
C GLU A 435 -34.84 8.00 -7.20
N GLN A 436 -34.45 8.99 -6.39
CA GLN A 436 -35.35 10.03 -5.90
C GLN A 436 -35.85 10.90 -7.07
N TYR A 437 -34.98 11.29 -7.99
CA TYR A 437 -35.39 12.02 -9.19
C TYR A 437 -36.35 11.21 -10.06
N LEU A 438 -36.07 9.93 -10.27
CA LEU A 438 -36.99 9.07 -11.04
C LEU A 438 -38.38 9.06 -10.42
N LYS A 439 -38.52 8.87 -9.12
CA LYS A 439 -39.81 8.93 -8.40
C LYS A 439 -40.51 10.28 -8.56
N LEU A 440 -39.76 11.38 -8.46
CA LEU A 440 -40.27 12.74 -8.66
C LEU A 440 -40.79 12.93 -10.09
N TYR A 441 -40.03 12.52 -11.09
CA TYR A 441 -40.42 12.63 -12.50
C TYR A 441 -41.61 11.74 -12.85
N GLN A 442 -41.72 10.56 -12.25
CA GLN A 442 -42.90 9.70 -12.37
C GLN A 442 -44.14 10.38 -11.80
N ALA A 443 -44.04 11.02 -10.62
CA ALA A 443 -45.13 11.79 -10.04
C ALA A 443 -45.53 13.00 -10.92
N PHE A 444 -44.57 13.72 -11.50
CA PHE A 444 -44.83 14.80 -12.43
C PHE A 444 -45.49 14.32 -13.75
N ARG A 445 -45.13 13.11 -14.23
CA ARG A 445 -45.80 12.49 -15.37
C ARG A 445 -47.27 12.16 -15.06
N GLU A 446 -47.53 11.56 -13.90
CA GLU A 446 -48.92 11.28 -13.46
C GLU A 446 -49.74 12.56 -13.31
N GLY A 447 -49.10 13.69 -12.91
CA GLY A 447 -49.70 15.02 -12.87
C GLY A 447 -49.79 15.69 -14.25
N GLY A 448 -49.38 15.05 -15.36
CA GLY A 448 -49.40 15.61 -16.71
C GLY A 448 -48.40 16.74 -16.96
N GLN A 449 -47.43 16.95 -16.10
CA GLN A 449 -46.43 18.04 -16.18
C GLN A 449 -45.18 17.64 -16.96
N GLN A 450 -44.88 16.35 -17.05
CA GLN A 450 -43.69 15.84 -17.72
C GLN A 450 -44.07 14.70 -18.70
N SER A 451 -43.25 14.53 -19.73
CA SER A 451 -43.48 13.48 -20.75
C SER A 451 -42.69 12.19 -20.40
N ASP A 452 -43.11 11.08 -21.05
CA ASP A 452 -42.40 9.79 -20.93
C ASP A 452 -40.93 9.87 -21.36
N LEU A 453 -40.56 10.80 -22.25
CA LEU A 453 -39.18 11.00 -22.68
C LEU A 453 -38.28 11.44 -21.53
N GLN A 454 -38.72 12.36 -20.65
CA GLN A 454 -37.94 12.85 -19.53
C GLN A 454 -37.78 11.78 -18.45
N VAL A 455 -38.83 11.01 -18.17
CA VAL A 455 -38.76 9.85 -17.27
C VAL A 455 -37.75 8.83 -17.82
N GLY A 456 -37.79 8.53 -19.12
CA GLY A 456 -36.86 7.62 -19.77
C GLY A 456 -35.40 8.11 -19.73
N GLN A 457 -35.15 9.43 -19.81
CA GLN A 457 -33.82 10.01 -19.67
C GLN A 457 -33.25 9.78 -18.25
N VAL A 458 -34.04 10.05 -17.21
CA VAL A 458 -33.62 9.83 -15.81
C VAL A 458 -33.42 8.34 -15.55
N GLU A 459 -34.28 7.48 -16.06
CA GLU A 459 -34.15 6.02 -15.92
C GLU A 459 -32.89 5.50 -16.60
N THR A 460 -32.60 5.95 -17.82
CA THR A 460 -31.39 5.59 -18.55
C THR A 460 -30.16 6.00 -17.77
N GLN A 461 -30.15 7.20 -17.21
CA GLN A 461 -29.03 7.68 -16.39
C GLN A 461 -28.85 6.88 -15.11
N LEU A 462 -29.95 6.50 -14.45
CA LEU A 462 -29.95 5.62 -13.27
C LEU A 462 -29.35 4.25 -13.60
N LEU A 463 -29.78 3.63 -14.71
CA LEU A 463 -29.26 2.34 -15.13
C LEU A 463 -27.78 2.41 -15.48
N ASN A 464 -27.32 3.46 -16.15
CA ASN A 464 -25.90 3.69 -16.42
C ASN A 464 -25.09 3.85 -15.14
N SER A 465 -25.59 4.60 -14.16
CA SER A 465 -24.93 4.78 -12.86
C SER A 465 -24.90 3.48 -12.06
N ARG A 466 -25.94 2.66 -12.10
CA ARG A 466 -25.96 1.32 -11.50
C ARG A 466 -24.94 0.38 -12.16
N ASN A 467 -24.82 0.43 -13.50
CA ASN A 467 -23.83 -0.35 -14.22
C ASN A 467 -22.41 0.04 -13.83
N GLN A 468 -22.12 1.35 -13.71
CA GLN A 468 -20.82 1.85 -13.22
C GLN A 468 -20.55 1.40 -11.77
N LEU A 469 -21.57 1.43 -10.91
CA LEU A 469 -21.47 0.99 -9.53
C LEU A 469 -21.10 -0.50 -9.44
N LEU A 470 -21.67 -1.36 -10.29
CA LEU A 470 -21.38 -2.80 -10.29
C LEU A 470 -20.02 -3.14 -10.90
N GLY A 471 -19.45 -2.26 -11.70
CA GLY A 471 -18.13 -2.45 -12.30
C GLY A 471 -18.18 -3.06 -13.69
N GLN A 472 -19.07 -2.56 -14.59
CA GLN A 472 -18.93 -2.85 -16.00
C GLN A 472 -17.57 -2.34 -16.49
N THR A 473 -16.77 -3.26 -16.98
CA THR A 473 -15.59 -2.92 -17.77
C THR A 473 -16.10 -2.26 -19.05
N THR A 474 -16.05 -0.94 -19.15
CA THR A 474 -15.96 -0.32 -20.47
C THR A 474 -14.72 -0.93 -21.10
N ALA A 475 -14.92 -1.76 -22.10
CA ALA A 475 -13.84 -2.28 -22.90
C ALA A 475 -13.06 -1.06 -23.44
N ALA A 476 -11.96 -0.74 -22.76
CA ALA A 476 -11.05 0.29 -23.22
C ALA A 476 -10.46 -0.22 -24.53
N THR A 477 -10.86 0.41 -25.60
CA THR A 477 -10.20 0.35 -26.89
C THR A 477 -8.69 0.49 -26.67
N GLY A 478 -7.97 -0.64 -26.72
CA GLY A 478 -6.53 -0.71 -26.97
C GLY A 478 -5.62 -0.44 -25.78
N GLY A 479 -5.12 -1.48 -25.15
CA GLY A 479 -3.86 -1.46 -24.42
C GLY A 479 -3.97 -1.70 -22.91
N GLY A 480 -3.68 -2.91 -22.51
CA GLY A 480 -3.02 -3.28 -21.24
C GLY A 480 -3.65 -2.83 -19.92
N GLY A 481 -4.31 -3.76 -19.22
CA GLY A 481 -4.56 -3.62 -17.79
C GLY A 481 -5.73 -2.72 -17.41
N GLY A 482 -6.94 -3.02 -17.88
CA GLY A 482 -8.17 -2.36 -17.42
C GLY A 482 -8.44 -2.69 -15.96
N THR A 483 -8.24 -1.73 -15.06
CA THR A 483 -8.69 -1.82 -13.67
C THR A 483 -10.21 -1.90 -13.67
N SER A 484 -10.76 -2.95 -13.09
CA SER A 484 -12.20 -3.07 -12.88
C SER A 484 -12.67 -1.91 -12.01
N ALA A 485 -13.59 -1.08 -12.51
CA ALA A 485 -14.18 -0.01 -11.71
C ALA A 485 -15.36 -0.58 -10.87
N GLY A 486 -15.85 0.18 -9.91
CA GLY A 486 -16.99 -0.17 -9.09
C GLY A 486 -16.72 -1.20 -8.00
N ILE A 487 -17.77 -1.85 -7.52
CA ILE A 487 -17.72 -2.82 -6.41
C ILE A 487 -16.76 -3.97 -6.70
N ARG A 488 -16.78 -4.50 -7.90
CA ARG A 488 -15.86 -5.57 -8.30
C ARG A 488 -14.41 -5.14 -8.19
N GLY A 489 -14.10 -3.96 -8.73
CA GLY A 489 -12.72 -3.45 -8.69
C GLY A 489 -12.21 -3.24 -7.27
N LEU A 490 -13.06 -2.75 -6.37
CA LEU A 490 -12.72 -2.60 -4.95
C LEU A 490 -12.42 -3.96 -4.30
N LEU A 491 -13.27 -4.98 -4.56
CA LEU A 491 -13.06 -6.32 -4.00
C LEU A 491 -11.78 -6.97 -4.54
N ASP A 492 -11.52 -6.85 -5.85
CA ASP A 492 -10.30 -7.35 -6.48
C ASP A 492 -9.05 -6.65 -5.88
N SER A 493 -9.11 -5.35 -5.63
CA SER A 493 -8.03 -4.58 -5.00
C SER A 493 -7.82 -4.96 -3.54
N LEU A 494 -8.90 -5.18 -2.76
CA LEU A 494 -8.83 -5.66 -1.38
C LEU A 494 -8.20 -7.05 -1.30
N ASP A 495 -8.55 -7.94 -2.22
CA ASP A 495 -7.96 -9.29 -2.24
C ASP A 495 -6.47 -9.25 -2.59
N GLN A 496 -6.06 -8.42 -3.54
CA GLN A 496 -4.63 -8.21 -3.82
C GLN A 496 -3.89 -7.59 -2.63
N PHE A 497 -4.52 -6.66 -1.93
CA PHE A 497 -3.95 -6.05 -0.72
C PHE A 497 -3.77 -7.08 0.41
N LYS A 498 -4.73 -7.98 0.60
CA LYS A 498 -4.60 -9.11 1.54
C LYS A 498 -3.41 -10.00 1.18
N LEU A 499 -3.21 -10.28 -0.12
CA LEU A 499 -2.03 -11.03 -0.57
C LEU A 499 -0.73 -10.31 -0.24
N GLN A 500 -0.68 -8.99 -0.46
CA GLN A 500 0.48 -8.16 -0.13
C GLN A 500 0.78 -8.18 1.38
N LEU A 501 -0.26 -8.16 2.21
CA LEU A 501 -0.15 -8.29 3.67
C LEU A 501 0.09 -9.73 4.16
N GLY A 502 0.16 -10.73 3.27
CA GLY A 502 0.31 -12.14 3.63
C GLY A 502 -0.93 -12.76 4.27
N LEU A 503 -2.10 -12.15 4.14
CA LEU A 503 -3.35 -12.64 4.72
C LEU A 503 -4.07 -13.68 3.84
N PRO A 504 -4.84 -14.61 4.41
CA PRO A 504 -5.74 -15.44 3.65
C PRO A 504 -6.95 -14.65 3.14
N MET A 505 -7.51 -15.07 1.99
CA MET A 505 -8.66 -14.39 1.36
C MET A 505 -9.93 -14.41 2.22
N THR A 506 -10.01 -15.35 3.18
CA THR A 506 -11.16 -15.51 4.06
C THR A 506 -11.27 -14.44 5.15
N VAL A 507 -10.21 -13.68 5.39
CA VAL A 507 -10.21 -12.58 6.37
C VAL A 507 -10.84 -11.34 5.75
N GLY A 508 -11.92 -10.83 6.36
CA GLY A 508 -12.50 -9.54 5.99
C GLY A 508 -11.66 -8.38 6.53
N LEU A 509 -11.41 -7.37 5.70
CA LEU A 509 -10.72 -6.15 6.10
C LEU A 509 -11.61 -4.92 5.83
N ASP A 510 -11.70 -4.05 6.84
CA ASP A 510 -12.28 -2.72 6.76
C ASP A 510 -11.15 -1.69 6.98
N LEU A 511 -10.91 -0.82 6.01
CA LEU A 511 -9.84 0.17 6.11
C LEU A 511 -10.37 1.46 6.75
N ASP A 512 -9.68 1.95 7.77
CA ASP A 512 -10.03 3.20 8.43
C ASP A 512 -9.88 4.39 7.47
N SER A 513 -10.94 5.20 7.35
CA SER A 513 -11.00 6.34 6.44
C SER A 513 -10.37 7.62 6.99
N THR A 514 -9.72 7.58 8.15
CA THR A 514 -9.08 8.75 8.80
C THR A 514 -8.22 9.59 7.83
N PRO A 515 -7.42 9.03 6.91
CA PRO A 515 -6.64 9.83 5.96
C PRO A 515 -7.48 10.69 5.02
N LEU A 516 -8.72 10.29 4.73
CA LEU A 516 -9.67 11.06 3.91
C LEU A 516 -10.60 11.96 4.74
N GLY A 517 -10.57 11.82 6.05
CA GLY A 517 -11.44 12.51 7.00
C GLY A 517 -11.50 14.02 6.82
N PRO A 518 -10.39 14.75 6.62
CA PRO A 518 -10.43 16.19 6.41
C PRO A 518 -11.28 16.61 5.22
N VAL A 519 -11.13 15.91 4.07
CA VAL A 519 -11.90 16.19 2.86
C VAL A 519 -13.35 15.74 3.00
N GLN A 520 -13.60 14.57 3.61
CA GLN A 520 -14.96 14.08 3.86
C GLN A 520 -15.77 15.04 4.75
N ARG A 521 -15.18 15.51 5.84
CA ARG A 521 -15.81 16.50 6.73
C ARG A 521 -16.15 17.79 5.99
N GLN A 522 -15.27 18.26 5.10
CA GLN A 522 -15.51 19.46 4.34
C GLN A 522 -16.67 19.29 3.35
N LEU A 523 -16.71 18.20 2.59
CA LEU A 523 -17.82 17.89 1.70
C LEU A 523 -19.15 17.74 2.45
N ALA A 524 -19.14 17.08 3.62
CA ALA A 524 -20.33 16.95 4.46
C ALA A 524 -20.86 18.30 4.95
N ARG A 525 -19.97 19.29 5.22
CA ARG A 525 -20.39 20.67 5.55
C ARG A 525 -21.11 21.34 4.39
N PHE A 526 -20.62 21.19 3.16
CA PHE A 526 -21.31 21.67 1.97
C PHE A 526 -22.67 21.02 1.81
N GLU A 527 -22.73 19.68 1.88
CA GLU A 527 -23.98 18.91 1.78
C GLU A 527 -25.02 19.37 2.82
N ALA A 528 -24.58 19.62 4.05
CA ALA A 528 -25.46 20.10 5.14
C ALA A 528 -26.07 21.47 4.80
N VAL A 529 -25.29 22.43 4.30
CA VAL A 529 -25.81 23.76 3.94
C VAL A 529 -26.84 23.65 2.82
N TYR A 530 -26.58 22.83 1.79
CA TYR A 530 -27.53 22.66 0.69
C TYR A 530 -28.78 21.84 1.09
N ALA A 531 -28.67 20.95 2.07
CA ALA A 531 -29.82 20.29 2.67
C ALA A 531 -30.68 21.26 3.48
N ASP A 532 -30.06 22.14 4.27
CA ASP A 532 -30.75 23.16 5.06
C ASP A 532 -31.47 24.20 4.19
N ILE A 533 -30.86 24.61 3.04
CA ILE A 533 -31.51 25.54 2.10
C ILE A 533 -32.75 24.88 1.50
N ARG A 534 -32.64 23.62 1.02
CA ARG A 534 -33.79 22.89 0.47
C ARG A 534 -34.92 22.75 1.48
N ALA A 535 -34.61 22.44 2.73
CA ALA A 535 -35.58 22.33 3.81
C ALA A 535 -36.27 23.68 4.07
N ALA A 536 -35.54 24.77 4.06
CA ALA A 536 -36.09 26.13 4.24
C ALA A 536 -36.97 26.55 3.06
N GLU A 537 -36.55 26.23 1.82
CA GLU A 537 -37.32 26.49 0.61
C GLU A 537 -38.64 25.70 0.59
N GLU A 538 -38.58 24.42 0.87
CA GLU A 538 -39.75 23.54 0.89
C GLU A 538 -40.75 24.05 1.94
N ALA A 539 -40.27 24.33 3.17
CA ALA A 539 -41.09 24.89 4.20
C ALA A 539 -41.71 26.27 3.82
N GLY A 540 -40.97 27.08 3.07
CA GLY A 540 -41.46 28.34 2.53
C GLY A 540 -42.50 28.21 1.45
N ARG A 541 -42.38 27.20 0.57
CA ARG A 541 -43.33 26.89 -0.52
C ARG A 541 -44.62 26.29 -0.07
N GLN A 542 -44.65 25.60 1.08
CA GLN A 542 -45.91 25.00 1.61
C GLN A 542 -46.98 26.06 1.79
N PHE A 543 -48.00 25.92 1.02
CA PHE A 543 -49.14 26.86 0.99
C PHE A 543 -50.41 26.10 1.40
N ASP A 544 -51.04 26.54 2.47
CA ASP A 544 -52.36 26.09 2.86
C ASP A 544 -53.44 27.08 2.32
N PRO A 545 -54.26 26.67 1.36
CA PRO A 545 -55.30 27.56 0.81
C PRO A 545 -56.31 28.01 1.83
N ALA A 546 -56.47 27.29 2.94
CA ALA A 546 -57.37 27.61 4.00
C ALA A 546 -56.75 28.54 5.07
N ALA A 547 -55.43 28.76 5.03
CA ALA A 547 -54.78 29.59 6.03
C ALA A 547 -55.00 31.10 5.75
N PRO A 548 -55.26 31.88 6.81
CA PRO A 548 -55.34 33.35 6.66
C PRO A 548 -54.02 33.94 6.17
N VAL A 549 -54.08 34.95 5.29
CA VAL A 549 -52.89 35.57 4.66
C VAL A 549 -51.94 36.15 5.72
N ASN A 550 -52.42 36.66 6.84
CA ASN A 550 -51.62 37.20 7.93
C ASN A 550 -50.70 36.14 8.60
N GLN A 551 -50.87 34.85 8.32
CA GLN A 551 -49.99 33.82 8.86
C GLN A 551 -48.71 33.66 8.05
N PHE A 552 -48.64 34.12 6.79
CA PHE A 552 -47.45 33.99 5.98
C PHE A 552 -46.29 34.85 6.47
N ARG A 553 -46.55 36.10 6.84
CA ARG A 553 -45.52 37.04 7.34
C ARG A 553 -44.81 36.47 8.59
N PRO A 554 -45.49 36.00 9.66
CA PRO A 554 -44.84 35.44 10.82
C PRO A 554 -44.14 34.10 10.51
N ARG A 555 -44.71 33.30 9.57
CA ARG A 555 -44.11 32.05 9.18
C ARG A 555 -42.78 32.28 8.46
N TRP A 556 -42.71 33.11 7.44
CA TRP A 556 -41.47 33.42 6.75
C TRP A 556 -40.45 34.13 7.64
N ARG A 557 -40.91 34.98 8.54
CA ARG A 557 -40.06 35.60 9.57
C ARG A 557 -39.42 34.54 10.46
N ARG A 558 -40.16 33.50 10.88
CA ARG A 558 -39.64 32.40 11.67
C ARG A 558 -38.62 31.57 10.87
N LEU A 559 -38.89 31.24 9.60
CA LEU A 559 -37.94 30.53 8.73
C LEU A 559 -36.64 31.30 8.54
N LEU A 560 -36.69 32.63 8.37
CA LEU A 560 -35.53 33.49 8.19
C LEU A 560 -34.77 33.78 9.50
N THR A 561 -35.30 33.44 10.67
CA THR A 561 -34.64 33.68 11.95
C THR A 561 -34.30 32.40 12.71
N GLU A 562 -35.09 31.32 12.57
CA GLU A 562 -34.99 30.11 13.38
C GLU A 562 -34.66 28.84 12.60
N SER A 563 -34.66 28.89 11.24
CA SER A 563 -34.34 27.68 10.47
C SER A 563 -32.87 27.27 10.65
N ALA A 564 -32.58 25.99 10.45
CA ALA A 564 -31.24 25.45 10.56
C ALA A 564 -30.22 26.16 9.61
N LEU A 565 -30.70 26.62 8.44
CA LEU A 565 -29.90 27.40 7.49
C LEU A 565 -29.35 28.70 8.08
N VAL A 566 -30.20 29.43 8.82
CA VAL A 566 -29.87 30.78 9.31
C VAL A 566 -29.30 30.79 10.73
N THR A 567 -29.41 29.68 11.44
CA THR A 567 -28.90 29.58 12.81
C THR A 567 -27.42 29.86 12.87
N GLY A 568 -26.98 30.79 13.71
CA GLY A 568 -25.60 31.19 13.90
C GLY A 568 -25.03 32.10 12.80
N THR A 569 -25.89 32.65 11.91
CA THR A 569 -25.47 33.65 10.91
C THR A 569 -25.68 35.08 11.45
N ASP A 570 -24.79 36.01 11.02
CA ASP A 570 -24.96 37.45 11.32
C ASP A 570 -26.23 38.02 10.65
N PHE A 571 -26.59 37.44 9.50
CA PHE A 571 -27.81 37.75 8.79
C PHE A 571 -29.02 37.53 9.70
N ALA A 572 -29.17 36.35 10.30
CA ALA A 572 -30.29 36.05 11.19
C ALA A 572 -30.33 36.91 12.45
N ALA A 573 -29.14 37.18 13.03
CA ALA A 573 -29.01 38.03 14.21
C ALA A 573 -29.48 39.46 13.96
N ASN A 574 -29.21 40.00 12.80
CA ASN A 574 -29.52 41.40 12.43
C ASN A 574 -30.88 41.56 11.72
N LEU A 575 -31.42 40.48 11.15
CA LEU A 575 -32.64 40.49 10.35
C LEU A 575 -33.86 41.09 11.06
N PRO A 576 -34.17 40.72 12.32
CA PRO A 576 -35.34 41.27 13.02
C PRO A 576 -35.35 42.79 13.09
N ASN A 577 -34.19 43.39 13.35
CA ASN A 577 -34.05 44.87 13.44
C ASN A 577 -34.15 45.52 12.05
N ARG A 578 -33.52 44.97 11.05
CA ARG A 578 -33.57 45.47 9.68
C ARG A 578 -34.95 45.33 9.09
N TRP A 579 -35.61 44.18 9.23
CA TRP A 579 -36.96 43.97 8.74
C TRP A 579 -37.96 44.89 9.45
N GLY A 580 -37.86 45.07 10.77
CA GLY A 580 -38.67 46.03 11.50
C GLY A 580 -38.48 47.49 11.08
N ALA A 581 -37.29 47.88 10.63
CA ALA A 581 -37.05 49.20 10.07
C ALA A 581 -37.77 49.40 8.71
N TRP A 582 -37.73 48.40 7.83
CA TRP A 582 -38.43 48.42 6.55
C TRP A 582 -39.95 48.37 6.70
N GLU A 583 -40.45 47.61 7.67
CA GLU A 583 -41.86 47.42 7.99
C GLU A 583 -42.53 48.79 8.44
N ARG A 584 -41.77 49.65 9.07
CA ARG A 584 -42.23 50.96 9.54
C ARG A 584 -42.29 52.01 8.45
N LEU A 585 -41.65 51.82 7.30
CA LEU A 585 -41.66 52.78 6.21
C LEU A 585 -43.01 52.81 5.52
N THR A 586 -43.47 54.02 5.11
CA THR A 586 -44.64 54.11 4.22
C THR A 586 -44.31 53.60 2.82
N PRO A 587 -45.25 53.18 1.99
CA PRO A 587 -45.01 52.66 0.64
C PRO A 587 -44.15 53.60 -0.21
N ASP A 588 -44.41 54.92 -0.18
CA ASP A 588 -43.60 55.93 -0.90
C ASP A 588 -42.18 56.05 -0.36
N ALA A 589 -42.00 55.99 0.96
CA ALA A 589 -40.66 56.05 1.57
C ALA A 589 -39.86 54.78 1.25
N LEU A 590 -40.48 53.64 1.25
CA LEU A 590 -39.90 52.36 0.89
C LEU A 590 -39.39 52.37 -0.58
N GLY A 591 -40.23 52.86 -1.53
CA GLY A 591 -39.83 52.99 -2.93
C GLY A 591 -38.65 53.94 -3.13
N LYS A 592 -38.64 55.08 -2.46
CA LYS A 592 -37.54 56.07 -2.54
C LYS A 592 -36.25 55.51 -1.93
N GLN A 593 -36.32 54.76 -0.85
CA GLN A 593 -35.12 54.14 -0.25
C GLN A 593 -34.56 53.05 -1.12
N LEU A 594 -35.38 52.20 -1.74
CA LEU A 594 -34.95 51.17 -2.68
C LEU A 594 -34.24 51.79 -3.90
N LEU A 595 -34.79 52.88 -4.47
CA LEU A 595 -34.13 53.59 -5.58
C LEU A 595 -32.77 54.14 -5.15
N LYS A 596 -32.63 54.72 -3.96
CA LYS A 596 -31.35 55.20 -3.44
C LYS A 596 -30.32 54.08 -3.32
N LEU A 597 -30.68 52.98 -2.68
CA LEU A 597 -29.78 51.81 -2.53
C LEU A 597 -29.40 51.24 -3.90
N GLY A 598 -30.31 51.22 -4.88
CA GLY A 598 -30.01 50.83 -6.25
C GLY A 598 -28.94 51.68 -6.93
N VAL A 599 -28.98 53.02 -6.71
CA VAL A 599 -27.96 53.96 -7.21
C VAL A 599 -26.63 53.70 -6.50
N ASP A 600 -26.64 53.51 -5.17
CA ASP A 600 -25.43 53.26 -4.39
C ASP A 600 -24.77 51.96 -4.82
N ARG A 601 -25.56 50.90 -5.09
CA ARG A 601 -25.09 49.63 -5.64
C ARG A 601 -24.42 49.80 -7.00
N GLN A 602 -25.07 50.53 -7.92
CA GLN A 602 -24.53 50.75 -9.27
C GLN A 602 -23.18 51.46 -9.19
N GLN A 603 -23.05 52.47 -8.34
CA GLN A 603 -21.76 53.20 -8.16
C GLN A 603 -20.63 52.29 -7.65
N LEU A 604 -20.93 51.32 -6.78
CA LEU A 604 -19.94 50.34 -6.32
C LEU A 604 -19.56 49.32 -7.41
N LEU A 605 -20.55 48.89 -8.23
CA LEU A 605 -20.28 48.03 -9.37
C LEU A 605 -19.39 48.73 -10.43
N ASP A 606 -19.65 50.01 -10.72
CA ASP A 606 -18.85 50.81 -11.64
C ASP A 606 -17.40 50.96 -11.13
N ARG A 607 -17.20 51.22 -9.84
CA ARG A 607 -15.85 51.26 -9.24
C ARG A 607 -15.14 49.94 -9.34
N ARG A 608 -15.86 48.82 -9.10
CA ARG A 608 -15.29 47.50 -9.24
C ARG A 608 -14.89 47.20 -10.67
N ALA A 609 -15.71 47.56 -11.65
CA ALA A 609 -15.39 47.44 -13.07
C ALA A 609 -14.15 48.24 -13.46
N ASP A 610 -14.02 49.49 -12.97
CA ASP A 610 -12.87 50.34 -13.18
C ASP A 610 -11.56 49.74 -12.59
N ARG A 611 -11.63 49.15 -11.41
CA ARG A 611 -10.49 48.44 -10.79
C ARG A 611 -10.06 47.22 -11.59
N LEU A 612 -11.01 46.42 -12.05
CA LEU A 612 -10.77 45.27 -12.91
C LEU A 612 -10.11 45.67 -14.23
N ALA A 613 -10.60 46.76 -14.84
CA ALA A 613 -10.01 47.29 -16.06
C ALA A 613 -8.56 47.79 -15.85
N LYS A 614 -8.22 48.20 -14.63
CA LYS A 614 -6.87 48.65 -14.24
C LYS A 614 -6.01 47.53 -13.66
N GLN A 615 -6.46 46.29 -13.68
CA GLN A 615 -5.78 45.11 -13.09
C GLN A 615 -5.37 45.30 -11.61
N GLN A 616 -6.14 46.04 -10.87
CA GLN A 616 -5.92 46.26 -9.44
C GLN A 616 -6.59 45.13 -8.62
N PRO A 617 -6.04 44.75 -7.45
CA PRO A 617 -6.63 43.75 -6.61
C PRO A 617 -8.01 44.18 -6.12
N GLU A 618 -8.91 43.16 -5.91
CA GLU A 618 -10.22 43.41 -5.33
C GLU A 618 -10.10 43.96 -3.91
N ASP A 619 -10.91 44.98 -3.63
CA ASP A 619 -11.00 45.55 -2.28
C ASP A 619 -12.04 44.75 -1.46
N ALA A 620 -11.57 44.07 -0.42
CA ALA A 620 -12.42 43.25 0.46
C ALA A 620 -13.51 44.12 1.15
N ALA A 621 -13.22 45.37 1.46
CA ALA A 621 -14.18 46.27 2.09
C ALA A 621 -15.31 46.69 1.12
N GLU A 622 -14.98 46.96 -0.14
CA GLU A 622 -16.00 47.24 -1.17
C GLU A 622 -16.83 46.00 -1.49
N THR A 623 -16.24 44.82 -1.55
CA THR A 623 -16.96 43.58 -1.77
C THR A 623 -17.93 43.26 -0.62
N ALA A 624 -17.51 43.45 0.62
CA ALA A 624 -18.36 43.30 1.80
C ALA A 624 -19.50 44.32 1.81
N ARG A 625 -19.20 45.59 1.42
CA ARG A 625 -20.23 46.65 1.35
C ARG A 625 -21.24 46.40 0.24
N LEU A 626 -20.82 45.87 -0.91
CA LEU A 626 -21.71 45.47 -2.00
C LEU A 626 -22.67 44.37 -1.54
N ALA A 627 -22.15 43.32 -0.92
CA ALA A 627 -22.96 42.20 -0.39
C ALA A 627 -23.98 42.68 0.66
N GLN A 628 -23.59 43.63 1.52
CA GLN A 628 -24.50 44.24 2.50
C GLN A 628 -25.61 45.02 1.84
N LEU A 629 -25.29 45.85 0.80
CA LEU A 629 -26.28 46.61 0.05
C LEU A 629 -27.25 45.71 -0.71
N GLU A 630 -26.76 44.65 -1.32
CA GLU A 630 -27.58 43.65 -2.02
C GLU A 630 -28.58 43.02 -1.05
N ALA A 631 -28.11 42.58 0.14
CA ALA A 631 -28.98 42.01 1.16
C ALA A 631 -30.07 43.02 1.66
N GLU A 632 -29.73 44.29 1.77
CA GLU A 632 -30.69 45.34 2.12
C GLU A 632 -31.72 45.57 1.03
N ILE A 633 -31.29 45.60 -0.24
CA ILE A 633 -32.19 45.70 -1.40
C ILE A 633 -33.13 44.51 -1.47
N ASP A 634 -32.63 43.29 -1.30
CA ASP A 634 -33.43 42.09 -1.32
C ASP A 634 -34.49 42.08 -0.20
N LEU A 635 -34.11 42.53 1.00
CA LEU A 635 -35.06 42.68 2.09
C LEU A 635 -36.17 43.70 1.79
N GLY A 636 -35.79 44.85 1.20
CA GLY A 636 -36.75 45.88 0.82
C GLY A 636 -37.69 45.44 -0.27
N ASN A 637 -37.18 44.72 -1.29
CA ASN A 637 -37.98 44.12 -2.37
C ASN A 637 -38.95 43.06 -1.84
N PHE A 638 -38.50 42.24 -0.90
CA PHE A 638 -39.35 41.26 -0.24
C PHE A 638 -40.49 41.92 0.55
N GLU A 639 -40.17 42.95 1.32
CA GLU A 639 -41.18 43.72 2.06
C GLU A 639 -42.18 44.39 1.11
N GLN A 640 -41.72 44.93 0.00
CA GLN A 640 -42.58 45.51 -1.02
C GLN A 640 -43.52 44.48 -1.66
N ALA A 641 -42.97 43.31 -2.03
CA ALA A 641 -43.73 42.21 -2.59
C ALA A 641 -44.75 41.64 -1.60
N LEU A 642 -44.39 41.53 -0.31
CA LEU A 642 -45.25 41.06 0.76
C LEU A 642 -46.44 42.02 0.99
N ARG A 643 -46.19 43.34 1.01
CA ARG A 643 -47.25 44.36 1.12
C ARG A 643 -48.20 44.33 -0.06
N PHE A 644 -47.62 44.23 -1.27
CA PHE A 644 -48.41 44.08 -2.48
C PHE A 644 -49.31 42.84 -2.46
N TYR A 645 -48.79 41.73 -1.93
CA TYR A 645 -49.51 40.47 -1.77
C TYR A 645 -50.63 40.59 -0.75
N GLU A 646 -50.32 41.18 0.43
CA GLU A 646 -51.27 41.40 1.54
C GLU A 646 -52.41 42.39 1.19
N ALA A 647 -52.16 43.35 0.33
CA ALA A 647 -53.14 44.37 -0.10
C ALA A 647 -54.19 43.82 -1.13
N ARG A 648 -54.05 42.59 -1.61
CA ARG A 648 -54.95 42.03 -2.61
C ARG A 648 -56.27 41.54 -1.99
N PRO A 649 -57.41 41.91 -2.51
CA PRO A 649 -58.70 41.59 -1.88
C PRO A 649 -59.03 40.10 -1.84
N TRP A 650 -58.55 39.33 -2.82
CA TRP A 650 -58.80 37.86 -2.90
C TRP A 650 -58.05 37.04 -1.84
N LEU A 651 -57.06 37.59 -1.20
CA LEU A 651 -56.29 36.89 -0.17
C LEU A 651 -56.99 36.92 1.20
N ASN A 652 -57.93 37.83 1.38
CA ASN A 652 -58.72 37.95 2.60
C ASN A 652 -60.03 37.14 2.56
N GLN A 653 -60.34 36.45 1.46
CA GLN A 653 -61.51 35.61 1.32
C GLN A 653 -61.20 34.15 1.69
N PRO A 654 -62.00 33.49 2.51
CA PRO A 654 -61.83 32.07 2.80
C PRO A 654 -62.20 31.25 1.55
N GLY A 655 -61.24 30.50 1.02
CA GLY A 655 -61.44 29.62 -0.14
C GLY A 655 -60.16 29.31 -0.84
N PRO A 656 -60.17 28.26 -1.72
CA PRO A 656 -58.97 27.89 -2.49
C PRO A 656 -58.56 29.02 -3.41
N LEU A 657 -57.23 29.32 -3.42
CA LEU A 657 -56.65 30.28 -4.38
C LEU A 657 -57.07 29.90 -5.80
N ARG A 658 -57.75 30.83 -6.50
CA ARG A 658 -58.23 30.63 -7.85
C ARG A 658 -57.56 31.65 -8.78
N GLY A 659 -56.97 31.12 -9.87
CA GLY A 659 -56.52 31.90 -11.00
C GLY A 659 -55.04 32.25 -11.06
N ALA A 660 -54.56 32.49 -12.28
CA ALA A 660 -53.15 32.77 -12.61
C ALA A 660 -52.56 34.00 -11.90
N ALA A 661 -53.39 35.01 -11.57
CA ALA A 661 -52.98 36.22 -10.89
C ALA A 661 -52.54 35.95 -9.42
N GLN A 662 -53.19 35.02 -8.74
CA GLN A 662 -52.87 34.67 -7.35
C GLN A 662 -51.58 33.85 -7.26
N SER A 663 -51.41 32.88 -8.16
CA SER A 663 -50.19 32.10 -8.24
C SER A 663 -49.00 32.99 -8.63
N GLY A 664 -49.18 33.96 -9.49
CA GLY A 664 -48.16 34.96 -9.85
C GLY A 664 -47.71 35.81 -8.67
N ALA A 665 -48.68 36.35 -7.90
CA ALA A 665 -48.35 37.17 -6.73
C ALA A 665 -47.63 36.36 -5.63
N PHE A 666 -48.04 35.11 -5.38
CA PHE A 666 -47.36 34.22 -4.47
C PHE A 666 -45.92 33.95 -4.91
N ARG A 667 -45.72 33.68 -6.19
CA ARG A 667 -44.39 33.46 -6.76
C ARG A 667 -43.45 34.66 -6.54
N ASP A 668 -43.94 35.86 -6.79
CA ASP A 668 -43.13 37.06 -6.63
C ASP A 668 -42.66 37.27 -5.16
N VAL A 669 -43.56 37.00 -4.19
CA VAL A 669 -43.22 37.06 -2.76
C VAL A 669 -42.27 35.92 -2.39
N PHE A 670 -42.51 34.70 -2.90
CA PHE A 670 -41.63 33.57 -2.66
C PHE A 670 -40.23 33.81 -3.26
N ASN A 671 -40.13 34.41 -4.43
CA ASN A 671 -38.84 34.79 -5.02
C ASN A 671 -38.07 35.77 -4.12
N GLY A 672 -38.77 36.77 -3.52
CA GLY A 672 -38.15 37.66 -2.54
C GLY A 672 -37.67 36.91 -1.28
N PHE A 673 -38.46 35.99 -0.77
CA PHE A 673 -38.06 35.10 0.32
C PHE A 673 -36.84 34.23 -0.04
N TYR A 674 -36.84 33.68 -1.23
CA TYR A 674 -35.74 32.87 -1.74
C TYR A 674 -34.43 33.67 -1.83
N GLN A 675 -34.46 34.92 -2.29
CA GLN A 675 -33.27 35.81 -2.31
C GLN A 675 -32.68 35.98 -0.91
N LEU A 676 -33.52 36.17 0.12
CA LEU A 676 -33.07 36.26 1.50
C LEU A 676 -32.44 34.98 2.02
N ILE A 677 -32.99 33.81 1.65
CA ILE A 677 -32.38 32.50 1.93
C ILE A 677 -31.00 32.41 1.30
N LEU A 678 -30.81 32.88 0.07
CA LEU A 678 -29.52 32.89 -0.63
C LEU A 678 -28.47 33.75 0.11
N VAL A 679 -28.88 34.87 0.74
CA VAL A 679 -27.98 35.69 1.56
C VAL A 679 -27.43 34.87 2.74
N ALA A 680 -28.30 34.18 3.48
CA ALA A 680 -27.89 33.32 4.60
C ALA A 680 -26.99 32.14 4.13
N ARG A 681 -27.36 31.53 2.99
CA ARG A 681 -26.54 30.48 2.36
C ARG A 681 -25.13 31.00 2.06
N ASN A 682 -25.01 32.15 1.42
CA ASN A 682 -23.72 32.69 1.02
C ASN A 682 -22.83 33.00 2.24
N GLU A 683 -23.41 33.48 3.34
CA GLU A 683 -22.69 33.71 4.58
C GLU A 683 -22.14 32.39 5.18
N ARG A 684 -22.98 31.34 5.23
CA ARG A 684 -22.53 30.03 5.71
C ARG A 684 -21.46 29.43 4.80
N LEU A 685 -21.61 29.54 3.50
CA LEU A 685 -20.62 29.07 2.54
C LEU A 685 -19.28 29.80 2.70
N GLU A 686 -19.28 31.10 2.97
CA GLU A 686 -18.04 31.84 3.24
C GLU A 686 -17.35 31.34 4.52
N GLY A 687 -18.12 31.03 5.57
CA GLY A 687 -17.58 30.37 6.77
C GLY A 687 -16.95 29.03 6.47
N ILE A 688 -17.59 28.20 5.64
CA ILE A 688 -17.09 26.86 5.25
C ILE A 688 -15.85 26.98 4.36
N ARG A 689 -15.75 27.98 3.47
CA ARG A 689 -14.56 28.24 2.65
C ARG A 689 -13.30 28.41 3.48
N ARG A 690 -13.39 29.05 4.62
CA ARG A 690 -12.25 29.26 5.53
C ARG A 690 -11.80 27.97 6.22
N LEU A 691 -12.64 26.94 6.22
CA LEU A 691 -12.39 25.65 6.85
C LEU A 691 -11.87 24.57 5.88
N TRP A 692 -11.46 24.94 4.65
CA TRP A 692 -10.82 23.99 3.76
C TRP A 692 -9.55 23.41 4.41
N PRO A 693 -9.39 22.07 4.42
CA PRO A 693 -8.20 21.47 4.99
C PRO A 693 -6.96 21.93 4.24
N GLN A 694 -5.94 22.33 5.00
CA GLN A 694 -4.64 22.66 4.43
C GLN A 694 -3.92 21.37 4.01
N LEU A 695 -3.19 21.44 2.91
CA LEU A 695 -2.30 20.34 2.51
C LEU A 695 -1.16 20.23 3.52
N PRO A 696 -0.78 19.01 3.95
CA PRO A 696 0.36 18.81 4.84
C PRO A 696 1.64 19.39 4.24
N GLY A 697 2.39 20.16 5.04
CA GLY A 697 3.62 20.79 4.60
C GLY A 697 4.68 19.79 4.15
N VAL A 698 5.58 20.23 3.28
CA VAL A 698 6.74 19.45 2.83
C VAL A 698 8.00 20.29 3.01
N THR A 699 8.72 20.02 4.08
CA THR A 699 9.94 20.75 4.43
C THR A 699 11.16 19.84 4.31
N VAL A 700 12.20 20.34 3.66
CA VAL A 700 13.51 19.68 3.53
C VAL A 700 14.57 20.67 3.99
N ASP A 701 15.29 20.33 5.04
CA ASP A 701 16.34 21.19 5.63
C ASP A 701 15.87 22.64 5.91
N GLY A 702 14.62 22.79 6.36
CA GLY A 702 14.01 24.08 6.68
C GLY A 702 13.42 24.82 5.48
N THR A 703 13.54 24.29 4.26
CA THR A 703 12.96 24.88 3.04
C THR A 703 11.61 24.23 2.75
N ASP A 704 10.53 25.02 2.64
CA ASP A 704 9.22 24.55 2.18
C ASP A 704 9.25 24.33 0.67
N LEU A 705 9.18 23.08 0.23
CA LEU A 705 9.30 22.73 -1.18
C LEU A 705 8.09 23.11 -2.04
N VAL A 706 6.94 23.38 -1.40
CA VAL A 706 5.71 23.76 -2.11
C VAL A 706 5.65 25.28 -2.32
N ASN A 707 5.97 26.07 -1.28
CA ASN A 707 5.74 27.52 -1.28
C ASN A 707 7.01 28.36 -1.54
N SER A 708 8.24 27.80 -1.43
CA SER A 708 9.49 28.50 -1.77
C SER A 708 9.64 28.70 -3.29
N THR A 709 10.69 29.38 -3.71
CA THR A 709 11.02 29.46 -5.15
C THR A 709 11.36 28.06 -5.69
N ILE A 710 11.15 27.83 -6.99
CA ILE A 710 11.36 26.50 -7.58
C ILE A 710 12.85 26.11 -7.53
N ASP A 711 13.75 27.05 -7.66
CA ASP A 711 15.20 26.81 -7.65
C ASP A 711 15.70 26.47 -6.25
N GLU A 712 15.18 27.13 -5.21
CA GLU A 712 15.46 26.78 -3.81
C GLU A 712 14.94 25.37 -3.49
N ALA A 713 13.72 25.04 -3.91
CA ALA A 713 13.15 23.72 -3.70
C ALA A 713 13.96 22.61 -4.39
N TYR A 714 14.39 22.84 -5.63
CA TYR A 714 15.24 21.89 -6.35
C TYR A 714 16.59 21.71 -5.66
N THR A 715 17.20 22.81 -5.23
CA THR A 715 18.52 22.77 -4.59
C THR A 715 18.46 22.03 -3.27
N ALA A 716 17.49 22.34 -2.41
CA ALA A 716 17.31 21.70 -1.12
C ALA A 716 17.01 20.20 -1.29
N GLY A 717 16.05 19.83 -2.15
CA GLY A 717 15.70 18.43 -2.39
C GLY A 717 16.85 17.62 -2.98
N MET A 718 17.55 18.14 -4.00
CA MET A 718 18.71 17.45 -4.60
C MET A 718 19.87 17.31 -3.60
N GLN A 719 20.17 18.34 -2.82
CA GLN A 719 21.25 18.28 -1.83
C GLN A 719 20.93 17.21 -0.77
N ALA A 720 19.70 17.15 -0.26
CA ALA A 720 19.27 16.14 0.68
C ALA A 720 19.41 14.73 0.08
N ALA A 721 18.91 14.51 -1.13
CA ALA A 721 18.99 13.21 -1.80
C ALA A 721 20.44 12.76 -2.05
N LEU A 722 21.28 13.63 -2.60
CA LEU A 722 22.67 13.29 -2.93
C LEU A 722 23.55 13.06 -1.69
N THR A 723 23.16 13.58 -0.51
CA THR A 723 23.93 13.40 0.73
C THR A 723 23.45 12.24 1.56
N ARG A 724 22.13 11.94 1.58
CA ARG A 724 21.53 11.00 2.55
C ARG A 724 21.17 9.65 1.93
N ARG A 725 20.97 9.58 0.62
CA ARG A 725 20.41 8.42 -0.03
C ARG A 725 21.30 7.19 0.10
N LEU A 726 20.80 6.13 0.74
CA LEU A 726 21.57 4.94 1.11
C LEU A 726 22.01 4.11 -0.09
N ASP A 727 21.20 4.03 -1.14
CA ASP A 727 21.54 3.35 -2.39
C ASP A 727 22.67 4.08 -3.15
N LEU A 728 22.69 5.42 -3.12
CA LEU A 728 23.78 6.21 -3.68
C LEU A 728 25.08 6.01 -2.89
N MET A 729 25.01 5.91 -1.55
CA MET A 729 26.17 5.57 -0.74
C MET A 729 26.75 4.21 -1.11
N ASN A 730 25.87 3.22 -1.41
CA ASN A 730 26.29 1.91 -1.89
C ASN A 730 26.93 2.01 -3.28
N ALA A 731 26.36 2.76 -4.21
CA ALA A 731 26.90 2.97 -5.56
C ALA A 731 28.29 3.63 -5.52
N ARG A 732 28.48 4.64 -4.65
CA ARG A 732 29.80 5.26 -4.40
C ARG A 732 30.79 4.24 -3.84
N GLY A 733 30.33 3.39 -2.91
CA GLY A 733 31.09 2.30 -2.35
C GLY A 733 31.59 1.31 -3.44
N GLN A 734 30.70 0.93 -4.35
CA GLN A 734 31.02 0.02 -5.47
C GLN A 734 32.06 0.59 -6.43
N VAL A 735 32.11 1.90 -6.65
CA VAL A 735 33.19 2.55 -7.42
C VAL A 735 34.54 2.37 -6.72
N VAL A 736 34.56 2.51 -5.38
CA VAL A 736 35.78 2.26 -4.58
C VAL A 736 36.19 0.79 -4.68
N ASP A 737 35.24 -0.14 -4.62
CA ASP A 737 35.51 -1.57 -4.77
C ASP A 737 36.10 -1.88 -6.16
N ALA A 738 35.54 -1.34 -7.21
CA ALA A 738 36.06 -1.49 -8.57
C ALA A 738 37.50 -0.96 -8.67
N TRP A 739 37.80 0.15 -8.01
CA TRP A 739 39.16 0.68 -7.95
C TRP A 739 40.13 -0.23 -7.16
N ARG A 740 39.66 -0.83 -6.06
CA ARG A 740 40.46 -1.79 -5.28
C ARG A 740 40.75 -3.05 -6.10
N GLN A 741 39.79 -3.53 -6.89
CA GLN A 741 39.99 -4.65 -7.80
C GLN A 741 41.07 -4.34 -8.87
N VAL A 742 41.22 -3.09 -9.31
CA VAL A 742 42.33 -2.69 -10.20
C VAL A 742 43.69 -2.92 -9.51
N LYS A 743 43.80 -2.62 -8.21
CA LYS A 743 45.03 -2.88 -7.45
C LYS A 743 45.34 -4.38 -7.33
N VAL A 744 44.32 -5.21 -7.06
CA VAL A 744 44.49 -6.67 -7.00
C VAL A 744 44.98 -7.21 -8.36
N ARG A 745 44.37 -6.80 -9.46
CA ARG A 745 44.74 -7.22 -10.79
C ARG A 745 46.10 -6.68 -11.26
N ALA A 746 46.50 -5.52 -10.72
CA ALA A 746 47.86 -5.01 -10.95
C ALA A 746 48.90 -5.87 -10.22
N ASN A 747 48.61 -6.41 -9.04
CA ASN A 747 49.46 -7.35 -8.33
C ASN A 747 49.65 -8.67 -9.11
N ASP A 748 48.59 -9.14 -9.84
CA ASP A 748 48.70 -10.34 -10.69
C ASP A 748 49.74 -10.21 -11.83
N LEU A 749 50.09 -8.98 -12.21
CA LEU A 749 51.11 -8.69 -13.24
C LEU A 749 52.54 -8.82 -12.70
N GLN A 750 52.73 -8.84 -11.39
CA GLN A 750 54.03 -8.94 -10.76
C GLN A 750 54.60 -10.37 -10.93
N GLY A 751 55.90 -10.50 -10.87
CA GLY A 751 56.60 -11.78 -10.80
C GLY A 751 56.27 -12.51 -9.49
N VAL A 752 56.54 -13.80 -9.47
CA VAL A 752 56.48 -14.55 -8.20
C VAL A 752 57.84 -14.39 -7.51
N LEU A 753 57.84 -13.98 -6.26
CA LEU A 753 58.94 -14.04 -5.34
C LEU A 753 58.39 -14.52 -4.02
N GLY A 754 58.87 -15.62 -3.54
CA GLY A 754 58.41 -16.20 -2.27
C GLY A 754 59.47 -17.02 -1.59
N VAL A 755 59.33 -17.17 -0.32
CA VAL A 755 60.15 -18.07 0.50
C VAL A 755 59.25 -19.15 1.10
N GLU A 756 59.69 -20.35 0.94
CA GLU A 756 59.02 -21.52 1.53
C GLU A 756 60.00 -22.25 2.46
N TYR A 757 59.65 -22.42 3.70
CA TYR A 757 60.39 -23.18 4.67
C TYR A 757 59.60 -24.45 5.00
N ASN A 758 60.22 -25.60 4.78
CA ASN A 758 59.65 -26.92 5.10
C ASN A 758 60.56 -27.64 6.09
N LEU A 759 59.96 -28.11 7.14
CA LEU A 759 60.57 -29.01 8.13
C LEU A 759 59.79 -30.30 8.08
N ASP A 760 60.49 -31.39 7.86
CA ASP A 760 59.96 -32.75 7.87
C ASP A 760 60.76 -33.59 8.85
N SER A 761 60.10 -34.17 9.83
CA SER A 761 60.68 -35.06 10.82
C SER A 761 59.94 -36.40 10.81
N THR A 762 60.68 -37.48 10.69
CA THR A 762 60.15 -38.84 10.62
C THR A 762 60.65 -39.71 11.76
N THR A 763 59.75 -40.61 12.21
CA THR A 763 60.16 -41.59 13.20
C THR A 763 60.96 -42.76 12.57
N PRO A 764 61.69 -43.54 13.33
CA PRO A 764 62.43 -44.71 12.81
C PRO A 764 61.48 -45.69 12.09
N PRO A 765 61.78 -46.13 10.85
CA PRO A 765 60.99 -47.15 10.20
C PRO A 765 61.09 -48.47 10.96
N GLY A 766 59.93 -49.04 11.28
CA GLY A 766 59.86 -50.31 12.08
C GLY A 766 59.92 -50.11 13.59
N GLY A 767 59.98 -48.85 14.09
CA GLY A 767 59.91 -48.56 15.50
C GLY A 767 58.46 -48.70 16.04
N GLY A 768 58.34 -49.13 17.26
CA GLY A 768 57.03 -49.23 17.97
C GLY A 768 56.56 -47.95 18.61
N ASN A 769 57.35 -46.88 18.58
CA ASN A 769 56.98 -45.61 19.20
C ASN A 769 56.64 -44.53 18.19
N PRO A 770 55.37 -44.10 18.07
CA PRO A 770 54.90 -43.14 17.06
C PRO A 770 55.33 -41.68 17.32
N VAL A 771 55.95 -41.41 18.46
CA VAL A 771 56.42 -40.02 18.82
C VAL A 771 57.95 -39.94 18.98
N ALA A 772 58.67 -40.90 18.49
CA ALA A 772 60.14 -40.96 18.55
C ALA A 772 60.81 -40.11 17.48
N PHE A 773 60.51 -38.83 17.44
CA PHE A 773 61.15 -37.87 16.57
C PHE A 773 62.55 -37.53 17.06
N SER A 774 63.52 -37.37 16.16
CA SER A 774 64.86 -36.92 16.52
C SER A 774 65.41 -35.95 15.52
N GLY A 775 66.30 -35.02 15.94
CA GLY A 775 66.92 -34.02 15.10
C GLY A 775 67.77 -34.63 13.93
N SER A 776 68.31 -35.84 14.14
CA SER A 776 69.06 -36.57 13.09
C SER A 776 68.14 -37.10 11.97
N ARG A 777 66.83 -37.12 12.13
CA ARG A 777 65.82 -37.51 11.14
C ARG A 777 64.95 -36.38 10.72
N THR A 778 65.34 -35.14 11.00
CA THR A 778 64.65 -33.94 10.65
C THR A 778 65.38 -33.31 9.45
N THR A 779 64.64 -33.05 8.42
CA THR A 779 65.12 -32.31 7.25
C THR A 779 64.56 -30.88 7.26
N HIS A 780 65.44 -29.95 6.96
CA HIS A 780 65.08 -28.54 6.81
C HIS A 780 65.32 -28.14 5.34
N ASN A 781 64.31 -27.63 4.72
CA ASN A 781 64.39 -27.15 3.35
C ASN A 781 63.94 -25.72 3.28
N VAL A 782 64.75 -24.83 2.74
CA VAL A 782 64.42 -23.42 2.45
C VAL A 782 64.44 -23.26 0.95
N THR A 783 63.27 -23.01 0.34
CA THR A 783 63.15 -22.82 -1.10
C THR A 783 62.82 -21.36 -1.41
N PHE A 784 63.63 -20.75 -2.27
CA PHE A 784 63.35 -19.43 -2.83
C PHE A 784 62.74 -19.62 -4.22
N ASN A 785 61.44 -19.27 -4.30
CA ASN A 785 60.71 -19.33 -5.58
C ASN A 785 60.74 -17.98 -6.24
N ALA A 786 61.38 -17.87 -7.43
CA ALA A 786 61.41 -16.64 -8.23
C ALA A 786 60.97 -16.93 -9.64
N GLU A 787 59.97 -16.24 -10.12
CA GLU A 787 59.46 -16.32 -11.49
C GLU A 787 59.44 -14.92 -12.11
N LEU A 788 60.05 -14.74 -13.27
CA LEU A 788 60.06 -13.48 -14.00
C LEU A 788 58.76 -13.35 -14.82
N PRO A 789 58.11 -12.17 -14.86
CA PRO A 789 56.80 -11.97 -15.53
C PRO A 789 56.96 -11.80 -17.05
N LEU A 790 57.56 -12.77 -17.75
CA LEU A 790 57.91 -12.67 -19.19
C LEU A 790 56.68 -12.77 -20.09
N VAL A 791 55.72 -13.63 -19.77
CA VAL A 791 54.47 -13.81 -20.55
C VAL A 791 53.28 -13.75 -19.64
N ARG A 792 52.59 -12.66 -19.65
CA ARG A 792 51.42 -12.37 -18.77
C ARG A 792 50.19 -11.90 -19.58
N ARG A 793 49.84 -12.64 -20.67
CA ARG A 793 48.73 -12.22 -21.57
C ARG A 793 47.39 -12.29 -20.90
N ALA A 794 47.12 -13.32 -20.10
CA ALA A 794 45.87 -13.48 -19.39
C ALA A 794 45.66 -12.39 -18.33
N GLU A 795 46.67 -12.21 -17.48
CA GLU A 795 46.68 -11.22 -16.41
C GLU A 795 46.60 -9.79 -16.96
N ARG A 796 47.38 -9.50 -18.05
CA ARG A 796 47.28 -8.20 -18.76
C ARG A 796 45.89 -7.93 -19.27
N ASN A 797 45.25 -8.95 -19.87
CA ASN A 797 43.88 -8.80 -20.41
C ASN A 797 42.89 -8.59 -19.29
N GLN A 798 42.99 -9.33 -18.17
CA GLN A 798 42.16 -9.14 -16.99
C GLN A 798 42.36 -7.75 -16.36
N TYR A 799 43.62 -7.31 -16.21
CA TYR A 799 43.92 -5.98 -15.73
C TYR A 799 43.29 -4.90 -16.62
N ARG A 800 43.40 -5.03 -17.94
CA ARG A 800 42.79 -4.10 -18.89
C ARG A 800 41.26 -4.13 -18.81
N ALA A 801 40.68 -5.31 -18.72
CA ALA A 801 39.22 -5.46 -18.52
C ALA A 801 38.75 -4.79 -17.23
N THR A 802 39.49 -4.94 -16.13
CA THR A 802 39.15 -4.33 -14.83
C THR A 802 39.26 -2.81 -14.87
N LEU A 803 40.27 -2.25 -15.59
CA LEU A 803 40.36 -0.80 -15.81
C LEU A 803 39.14 -0.27 -16.59
N ILE A 804 38.73 -0.97 -17.62
CA ILE A 804 37.51 -0.61 -18.39
C ILE A 804 36.28 -0.73 -17.48
N GLY A 805 36.20 -1.79 -16.67
CA GLY A 805 35.13 -2.00 -15.67
C GLY A 805 35.02 -0.83 -14.68
N TYR A 806 36.14 -0.38 -14.13
CA TYR A 806 36.20 0.78 -13.26
C TYR A 806 35.67 2.07 -13.93
N GLN A 807 36.09 2.32 -15.18
CA GLN A 807 35.57 3.47 -15.93
C GLN A 807 34.07 3.36 -16.24
N ARG A 808 33.59 2.17 -16.50
CA ARG A 808 32.13 1.93 -16.63
C ARG A 808 31.40 2.23 -15.33
N GLN A 809 31.91 1.73 -14.20
CA GLN A 809 31.28 1.96 -12.89
C GLN A 809 31.22 3.45 -12.51
N ARG A 810 32.25 4.23 -12.87
CA ARG A 810 32.22 5.70 -12.70
C ARG A 810 31.10 6.34 -13.51
N ARG A 811 30.93 5.96 -14.78
CA ARG A 811 29.86 6.49 -15.63
C ARG A 811 28.49 6.06 -15.12
N THR A 812 28.36 4.84 -14.61
CA THR A 812 27.13 4.35 -13.99
C THR A 812 26.77 5.18 -12.75
N LEU A 813 27.76 5.53 -11.92
CA LEU A 813 27.53 6.40 -10.75
C LEU A 813 27.04 7.80 -11.20
N GLN A 814 27.68 8.42 -12.22
CA GLN A 814 27.23 9.72 -12.73
C GLN A 814 25.79 9.65 -13.24
N ALA A 815 25.47 8.65 -14.07
CA ALA A 815 24.10 8.46 -14.56
C ALA A 815 23.10 8.23 -13.41
N PHE A 816 23.52 7.58 -12.34
CA PHE A 816 22.67 7.35 -11.17
C PHE A 816 22.42 8.65 -10.38
N GLU A 817 23.46 9.49 -10.20
CA GLU A 817 23.32 10.81 -9.59
C GLU A 817 22.42 11.73 -10.43
N ASP A 818 22.56 11.72 -11.77
CA ASP A 818 21.68 12.46 -12.68
C ASP A 818 20.21 11.98 -12.61
N ASN A 819 20.00 10.66 -12.53
CA ASN A 819 18.64 10.11 -12.38
C ASN A 819 18.00 10.53 -11.05
N ILE A 820 18.75 10.46 -9.94
CA ILE A 820 18.27 10.92 -8.64
C ILE A 820 17.88 12.41 -8.71
N ALA A 821 18.71 13.24 -9.31
CA ALA A 821 18.41 14.66 -9.46
C ALA A 821 17.15 14.88 -10.32
N ASN A 822 16.98 14.11 -11.40
CA ASN A 822 15.78 14.15 -12.23
C ASN A 822 14.53 13.72 -11.46
N ASP A 823 14.61 12.64 -10.68
CA ASP A 823 13.49 12.12 -9.89
C ASP A 823 13.03 13.14 -8.86
N VAL A 824 13.94 13.70 -8.07
CA VAL A 824 13.61 14.75 -7.09
C VAL A 824 12.99 16.00 -7.75
N ARG A 825 13.52 16.42 -8.91
CA ARG A 825 12.93 17.54 -9.66
C ARG A 825 11.53 17.23 -10.17
N ALA A 826 11.30 15.99 -10.59
CA ALA A 826 9.98 15.53 -11.01
C ALA A 826 8.98 15.54 -9.83
N ASP A 827 9.39 15.02 -8.68
CA ASP A 827 8.57 14.99 -7.46
C ASP A 827 8.17 16.40 -7.00
N VAL A 828 9.12 17.33 -6.97
CA VAL A 828 8.84 18.73 -6.59
C VAL A 828 7.83 19.37 -7.56
N ARG A 829 8.00 19.15 -8.88
CA ARG A 829 7.04 19.67 -9.88
C ARG A 829 5.67 19.06 -9.70
N GLU A 830 5.59 17.76 -9.52
CA GLU A 830 4.34 17.04 -9.33
C GLU A 830 3.61 17.54 -8.09
N LEU A 831 4.31 17.65 -6.96
CA LEU A 831 3.73 18.11 -5.69
C LEU A 831 3.16 19.52 -5.81
N ARG A 832 3.87 20.44 -6.45
CA ARG A 832 3.38 21.82 -6.71
C ARG A 832 2.19 21.85 -7.64
N THR A 833 2.22 21.03 -8.69
CA THR A 833 1.09 20.92 -9.63
C THR A 833 -0.15 20.41 -8.91
N ILE A 834 -0.02 19.38 -8.07
CA ILE A 834 -1.13 18.82 -7.29
C ILE A 834 -1.66 19.86 -6.29
N ALA A 835 -0.79 20.64 -5.66
CA ALA A 835 -1.19 21.71 -4.75
C ALA A 835 -2.02 22.81 -5.45
N GLU A 836 -1.65 23.20 -6.67
CA GLU A 836 -2.45 24.13 -7.47
C GLU A 836 -3.77 23.52 -7.94
N LEU A 837 -3.74 22.26 -8.39
CA LEU A 837 -4.97 21.53 -8.75
C LEU A 837 -5.94 21.43 -7.57
N TYR A 838 -5.44 21.29 -6.34
CA TYR A 838 -6.26 21.28 -5.13
C TYR A 838 -7.01 22.60 -4.95
N ARG A 839 -6.35 23.74 -5.14
CA ARG A 839 -6.98 25.07 -5.08
C ARG A 839 -8.06 25.27 -6.14
N VAL A 840 -7.77 24.85 -7.37
CA VAL A 840 -8.75 24.89 -8.47
C VAL A 840 -9.94 24.00 -8.15
N GLN A 841 -9.70 22.80 -7.63
CA GLN A 841 -10.76 21.84 -7.33
C GLN A 841 -11.68 22.29 -6.20
N GLN A 842 -11.15 23.00 -5.19
CA GLN A 842 -11.98 23.64 -4.16
C GLN A 842 -13.05 24.54 -4.79
N ARG A 843 -12.65 25.35 -5.77
CA ARG A 843 -13.59 26.25 -6.47
C ARG A 843 -14.59 25.49 -7.34
N LEU A 844 -14.15 24.42 -8.02
CA LEU A 844 -15.05 23.58 -8.84
C LEU A 844 -16.12 22.89 -8.00
N ILE A 845 -15.79 22.43 -6.78
CA ILE A 845 -16.76 21.85 -5.84
C ILE A 845 -17.85 22.87 -5.47
N GLU A 846 -17.45 24.08 -5.12
CA GLU A 846 -18.40 25.15 -4.78
C GLU A 846 -19.36 25.48 -5.93
N LEU A 847 -18.80 25.60 -7.13
CA LEU A 847 -19.59 25.85 -8.35
C LEU A 847 -20.52 24.66 -8.66
N GLY A 848 -20.03 23.42 -8.50
CA GLY A 848 -20.82 22.22 -8.74
C GLY A 848 -22.06 22.13 -7.85
N TYR A 849 -21.90 22.37 -6.56
CA TYR A 849 -23.05 22.43 -5.64
C TYR A 849 -24.03 23.53 -6.02
N SER A 850 -23.54 24.75 -6.34
CA SER A 850 -24.39 25.86 -6.75
C SER A 850 -25.14 25.58 -8.05
N GLN A 851 -24.51 24.90 -9.02
CA GLN A 851 -25.15 24.54 -10.29
C GLN A 851 -26.26 23.51 -10.11
N VAL A 852 -26.03 22.50 -9.27
CA VAL A 852 -27.07 21.50 -8.96
C VAL A 852 -28.24 22.15 -8.24
N ASP A 853 -27.99 22.99 -7.24
CA ASP A 853 -29.02 23.71 -6.48
C ASP A 853 -29.87 24.63 -7.39
N ASN A 854 -29.21 25.40 -8.23
CA ASN A 854 -29.90 26.27 -9.19
C ASN A 854 -30.74 25.46 -10.21
N ALA A 855 -30.21 24.34 -10.71
CA ALA A 855 -30.95 23.50 -11.65
C ALA A 855 -32.19 22.87 -10.98
N GLN A 856 -32.09 22.46 -9.71
CA GLN A 856 -33.23 21.97 -8.94
C GLN A 856 -34.25 23.07 -8.66
N ALA A 857 -33.82 24.28 -8.29
CA ALA A 857 -34.70 25.41 -8.04
C ALA A 857 -35.52 25.77 -9.28
N VAL A 858 -34.89 25.84 -10.45
CA VAL A 858 -35.56 26.11 -11.75
C VAL A 858 -36.54 24.98 -12.10
N LEU A 859 -36.19 23.71 -11.85
CA LEU A 859 -37.08 22.58 -12.12
C LEU A 859 -38.36 22.62 -11.27
N LEU A 860 -38.22 23.06 -10.00
CA LEU A 860 -39.34 23.12 -9.06
C LEU A 860 -40.12 24.43 -9.14
N GLU A 861 -39.68 25.42 -9.92
CA GLU A 861 -40.38 26.66 -10.12
C GLU A 861 -41.72 26.45 -10.87
N PRO A 862 -42.85 26.94 -10.33
CA PRO A 862 -44.15 26.83 -11.05
C PRO A 862 -44.05 27.54 -12.40
N PRO A 863 -44.61 26.94 -13.49
CA PRO A 863 -44.59 27.56 -14.80
C PRO A 863 -45.25 28.93 -14.78
N ALA A 864 -44.68 29.89 -15.49
CA ALA A 864 -45.28 31.23 -15.61
C ALA A 864 -46.67 31.12 -16.24
N PRO A 865 -47.65 31.97 -15.84
CA PRO A 865 -49.07 31.84 -16.24
C PRO A 865 -49.33 31.87 -17.74
N ASN A 866 -48.37 32.28 -18.56
CA ASN A 866 -48.50 32.36 -20.04
C ASN A 866 -47.31 31.67 -20.76
N ALA A 867 -46.50 30.93 -20.05
CA ALA A 867 -45.42 30.21 -20.71
C ALA A 867 -45.97 28.99 -21.45
N GLN A 868 -45.88 29.01 -22.78
CA GLN A 868 -46.01 27.79 -23.57
C GLN A 868 -44.86 26.87 -23.14
N THR A 869 -45.17 25.87 -22.35
CA THR A 869 -44.20 24.83 -22.00
C THR A 869 -43.88 24.00 -23.25
N ASN A 870 -42.88 24.43 -23.99
CA ASN A 870 -42.35 23.63 -25.07
C ASN A 870 -41.68 22.38 -24.46
N ALA A 871 -42.10 21.21 -24.91
CA ALA A 871 -41.52 19.92 -24.47
C ALA A 871 -39.97 19.92 -24.57
N GLY A 872 -39.39 20.69 -25.48
CA GLY A 872 -37.96 20.86 -25.65
C GLY A 872 -37.27 21.61 -24.49
N SER A 873 -37.90 22.62 -23.88
CA SER A 873 -37.31 23.37 -22.75
C SER A 873 -37.28 22.51 -21.47
N ALA A 874 -38.31 21.72 -21.21
CA ALA A 874 -38.36 20.82 -20.08
C ALA A 874 -37.33 19.67 -20.21
N ALA A 875 -37.14 19.13 -21.42
CA ALA A 875 -36.08 18.13 -21.66
C ALA A 875 -34.68 18.71 -21.51
N ALA A 876 -34.45 19.95 -21.93
CA ALA A 876 -33.17 20.63 -21.75
C ALA A 876 -32.84 20.86 -20.26
N LEU A 877 -33.80 21.28 -19.41
CA LEU A 877 -33.63 21.46 -17.97
C LEU A 877 -33.34 20.10 -17.28
N THR A 878 -34.02 19.05 -17.69
CA THR A 878 -33.73 17.69 -17.17
C THR A 878 -32.29 17.28 -17.46
N ASN A 879 -31.88 17.44 -18.74
CA ASN A 879 -30.49 17.13 -19.12
C ASN A 879 -29.48 17.98 -18.37
N GLN A 880 -29.75 19.26 -18.17
CA GLN A 880 -28.88 20.16 -17.41
C GLN A 880 -28.75 19.70 -15.96
N LEU A 881 -29.84 19.33 -15.29
CA LEU A 881 -29.81 18.81 -13.92
C LEU A 881 -28.96 17.54 -13.84
N LEU A 882 -29.20 16.59 -14.74
CA LEU A 882 -28.46 15.32 -14.78
C LEU A 882 -26.96 15.55 -15.04
N GLN A 883 -26.61 16.45 -15.96
CA GLN A 883 -25.23 16.83 -16.25
C GLN A 883 -24.56 17.51 -15.04
N ASN A 884 -25.22 18.47 -14.41
CA ASN A 884 -24.69 19.15 -13.22
C ASN A 884 -24.47 18.16 -12.08
N GLN A 885 -25.39 17.21 -11.88
CA GLN A 885 -25.24 16.16 -10.88
C GLN A 885 -24.03 15.27 -11.16
N GLN A 886 -23.84 14.86 -12.42
CA GLN A 886 -22.65 14.10 -12.82
C GLN A 886 -21.36 14.88 -12.62
N GLN A 887 -21.34 16.16 -13.02
CA GLN A 887 -20.17 17.03 -12.84
C GLN A 887 -19.82 17.20 -11.37
N LEU A 888 -20.82 17.35 -10.48
CA LEU A 888 -20.58 17.43 -9.03
C LEU A 888 -19.95 16.15 -8.49
N VAL A 889 -20.51 14.97 -8.83
CA VAL A 889 -19.95 13.68 -8.40
C VAL A 889 -18.53 13.51 -8.94
N GLN A 890 -18.28 13.89 -10.19
CA GLN A 890 -16.95 13.83 -10.79
C GLN A 890 -15.97 14.79 -10.10
N ALA A 891 -16.41 16.00 -9.75
CA ALA A 891 -15.62 16.95 -9.01
C ALA A 891 -15.28 16.44 -7.60
N GLN A 892 -16.22 15.82 -6.89
CA GLN A 892 -15.98 15.19 -5.60
C GLN A 892 -14.93 14.06 -5.71
N ASN A 893 -15.08 13.18 -6.69
CA ASN A 893 -14.13 12.09 -6.93
C ASN A 893 -12.73 12.62 -7.29
N THR A 894 -12.66 13.66 -8.12
CA THR A 894 -11.39 14.31 -8.46
C THR A 894 -10.72 14.95 -7.23
N LEU A 895 -11.50 15.54 -6.32
CA LEU A 895 -10.98 16.10 -5.08
C LEU A 895 -10.32 15.01 -4.21
N TYR A 896 -10.98 13.87 -4.02
CA TYR A 896 -10.38 12.73 -3.30
C TYR A 896 -9.11 12.23 -4.01
N THR A 897 -9.13 12.15 -5.34
CA THR A 897 -7.96 11.74 -6.12
C THR A 897 -6.78 12.68 -5.94
N ILE A 898 -7.02 14.00 -5.99
CA ILE A 898 -5.99 15.02 -5.77
C ILE A 898 -5.41 14.92 -4.35
N TRP A 899 -6.27 14.76 -3.34
CA TRP A 899 -5.85 14.63 -1.95
C TRP A 899 -4.97 13.40 -1.73
N VAL A 900 -5.42 12.23 -2.21
CA VAL A 900 -4.65 10.97 -2.10
C VAL A 900 -3.34 11.05 -2.87
N ASN A 901 -3.36 11.59 -4.10
CA ASN A 901 -2.15 11.74 -4.89
C ASN A 901 -1.14 12.69 -4.22
N TYR A 902 -1.61 13.76 -3.56
CA TYR A 902 -0.74 14.61 -2.77
C TYR A 902 -0.03 13.86 -1.65
N LEU A 903 -0.76 13.04 -0.89
CA LEU A 903 -0.18 12.22 0.18
C LEU A 903 0.83 11.21 -0.38
N ILE A 904 0.53 10.58 -1.52
CA ILE A 904 1.42 9.63 -2.20
C ILE A 904 2.68 10.33 -2.72
N SER A 905 2.55 11.47 -3.43
CA SER A 905 3.70 12.22 -3.97
C SER A 905 4.57 12.78 -2.85
N ARG A 906 3.98 13.16 -1.72
CA ARG A 906 4.70 13.56 -0.53
C ARG A 906 5.55 12.42 0.05
N MET A 907 4.97 11.23 0.18
CA MET A 907 5.71 10.03 0.63
C MET A 907 6.83 9.65 -0.35
N ALA A 908 6.58 9.75 -1.66
CA ALA A 908 7.59 9.52 -2.69
C ALA A 908 8.79 10.45 -2.53
N LEU A 909 8.55 11.75 -2.40
CA LEU A 909 9.59 12.75 -2.22
C LEU A 909 10.42 12.50 -0.94
N TYR A 910 9.75 12.20 0.21
CA TYR A 910 10.47 11.88 1.45
C TYR A 910 11.29 10.59 1.33
N THR A 911 10.84 9.65 0.52
CA THR A 911 11.60 8.42 0.22
C THR A 911 12.78 8.71 -0.71
N ASP A 912 12.60 9.55 -1.72
CA ASP A 912 13.67 9.89 -2.68
C ASP A 912 14.72 10.84 -2.09
N THR A 913 14.35 11.61 -1.07
CA THR A 913 15.30 12.39 -0.25
C THR A 913 15.84 11.63 0.96
N GLU A 914 15.41 10.38 1.19
CA GLU A 914 15.75 9.53 2.36
C GLU A 914 15.28 10.10 3.72
N LEU A 915 14.40 11.09 3.72
CA LEU A 915 13.89 11.75 4.94
C LEU A 915 12.70 11.00 5.58
N LEU A 916 12.15 9.99 4.92
CA LEU A 916 11.11 9.15 5.49
C LEU A 916 11.67 8.39 6.70
N GLN A 917 11.27 8.77 7.92
CA GLN A 917 11.68 8.10 9.15
C GLN A 917 10.62 7.08 9.56
N ILE A 918 11.02 5.81 9.62
CA ILE A 918 10.17 4.69 9.98
C ILE A 918 10.56 4.22 11.38
N ASP A 919 9.59 4.08 12.28
CA ASP A 919 9.78 3.55 13.62
C ASP A 919 9.99 2.01 13.63
N GLU A 920 10.11 1.43 14.82
CA GLU A 920 10.32 -0.02 14.96
C GLU A 920 9.13 -0.86 14.51
N ASN A 921 7.94 -0.31 14.61
CA ASN A 921 6.68 -0.94 14.22
C ASN A 921 6.33 -0.68 12.74
N GLY A 922 7.21 -0.01 12.02
CA GLY A 922 7.01 0.32 10.60
C GLY A 922 6.15 1.54 10.36
N GLY A 923 5.73 2.27 11.39
CA GLY A 923 4.96 3.51 11.27
C GLY A 923 5.84 4.69 10.81
N TRP A 924 5.27 5.60 10.05
CA TRP A 924 5.94 6.85 9.68
C TRP A 924 5.74 7.91 10.76
N ASN A 925 6.84 8.43 11.30
CA ASN A 925 6.81 9.59 12.19
C ASN A 925 6.66 10.87 11.36
N ASP A 926 5.41 11.26 11.09
CA ASP A 926 5.11 12.47 10.35
C ASP A 926 4.91 13.66 11.30
N GLU A 927 5.93 14.47 11.47
CA GLU A 927 5.91 15.66 12.31
C GLU A 927 5.04 16.80 11.73
N SER A 928 4.67 16.73 10.45
CA SER A 928 3.95 17.82 9.76
C SER A 928 2.44 17.65 9.76
N LEU A 929 1.93 16.48 10.13
CA LEU A 929 0.51 16.34 10.39
C LEU A 929 0.19 17.01 11.72
N PRO A 930 -0.79 17.94 11.77
CA PRO A 930 -1.26 18.45 13.05
C PRO A 930 -1.69 17.25 13.89
N PRO A 931 -1.35 17.25 15.20
CA PRO A 931 -1.81 16.19 16.08
C PRO A 931 -3.34 16.11 15.90
N ASP A 932 -3.82 14.90 15.63
CA ASP A 932 -5.23 14.64 15.43
C ASP A 932 -5.98 15.32 16.59
N GLU A 933 -6.81 16.33 16.30
CA GLU A 933 -7.73 16.92 17.27
C GLU A 933 -8.85 15.90 17.55
N GLY A 934 -8.43 14.69 17.90
CA GLY A 934 -9.31 13.69 18.46
C GLY A 934 -9.77 14.12 19.86
N PRO A 935 -10.95 13.74 20.30
CA PRO A 935 -11.48 14.13 21.58
C PRO A 935 -10.59 13.58 22.70
N GLY A 936 -9.82 14.46 23.34
CA GLY A 936 -9.19 14.22 24.62
C GLY A 936 -7.88 13.45 24.56
N ARG A 937 -6.79 14.16 24.83
CA ARG A 937 -5.55 13.57 25.36
C ARG A 937 -5.88 12.67 26.54
N GLY A 938 -5.95 11.39 26.33
CA GLY A 938 -6.26 10.42 27.37
C GLY A 938 -6.34 8.99 26.90
N ASP A 939 -6.11 8.75 25.61
CA ASP A 939 -6.10 7.39 25.10
C ASP A 939 -4.72 6.76 25.40
N PRO A 940 -4.64 5.80 26.33
CA PRO A 940 -3.42 5.01 26.46
C PRO A 940 -3.27 4.26 25.13
N ARG A 941 -2.27 4.63 24.35
CA ARG A 941 -1.82 3.73 23.29
C ARG A 941 -1.71 2.35 23.90
N PRO A 942 -2.33 1.31 23.32
CA PRO A 942 -2.19 -0.02 23.86
C PRO A 942 -0.69 -0.28 24.06
N GLU A 943 -0.33 -0.71 25.26
CA GLU A 943 1.07 -0.95 25.64
C GLU A 943 1.76 -1.65 24.49
N ARG A 944 2.83 -1.05 23.99
CA ARG A 944 3.62 -1.59 22.89
C ARG A 944 3.87 -3.05 23.18
N LEU A 945 3.43 -3.91 22.30
CA LEU A 945 3.67 -5.34 22.43
C LEU A 945 5.15 -5.56 22.72
N PRO A 946 5.50 -6.32 23.76
CA PRO A 946 6.90 -6.56 24.10
C PRO A 946 7.57 -7.20 22.88
N ALA A 947 8.79 -6.74 22.59
CA ALA A 947 9.64 -7.37 21.59
C ALA A 947 9.60 -8.90 21.75
N PRO A 948 9.52 -9.68 20.67
CA PRO A 948 9.41 -11.13 20.76
C PRO A 948 10.52 -11.65 21.67
N ARG A 949 10.13 -12.35 22.72
CA ARG A 949 11.10 -13.00 23.62
C ARG A 949 11.92 -13.95 22.76
N PRO A 950 13.25 -13.96 22.87
CA PRO A 950 14.05 -15.02 22.28
C PRO A 950 13.45 -16.36 22.74
N ALA A 951 13.33 -17.30 21.81
CA ALA A 951 12.79 -18.63 22.10
C ALA A 951 13.48 -19.18 23.35
N PRO A 952 12.76 -19.74 24.34
CA PRO A 952 13.37 -20.27 25.52
C PRO A 952 14.43 -21.30 25.10
N PRO A 953 15.60 -21.32 25.73
CA PRO A 953 16.58 -22.33 25.46
C PRO A 953 15.89 -23.68 25.67
N ALA A 954 15.92 -24.52 24.63
CA ALA A 954 15.37 -25.86 24.70
C ALA A 954 15.88 -26.52 25.98
N GLY A 955 14.95 -26.92 26.83
CA GLY A 955 15.20 -27.36 28.18
C GLY A 955 16.31 -28.40 28.25
N GLN A 956 17.04 -28.31 29.34
CA GLN A 956 17.95 -29.37 29.82
C GLN A 956 17.25 -30.71 29.95
#